data_7643ad7b912acc27be969c713660706d
#
_entry.id   7643ad7b912acc27be969c713660706d
#
_cell.length_a   1.000
_cell.length_b   1.000
_cell.length_c   1.000
_cell.angle_alpha   90.00
_cell.angle_beta   90.00
_cell.angle_gamma   90.00
#
_symmetry.space_group_name_H-M   'P 1'
#
loop_
_entity.id
_entity.type
_entity.pdbx_description
1 polymer ?
#
loop_
_entity_poly.entity_id
_entity_poly.type
_entity_poly.pdbx_seq_one_letter_code
_entity_poly.pdbx_strand_id
1 'polypeptide(L)'
;NMYGALDQLIGEIGTNTGVYPYVGLLSATPQNNRPDDLKNQLYLFERNHADSTLTKANGGNLEKFFSEVNAEYESIIHPKEDDTSTSEERRERLKSVSNRVRDCVLADVMVRRTRTDVKKYYSEDLERQGIKFPDIVGPYELKYQMDSQLSHLFAETMDIIAPSDEYKLKSDRYLNYYRYRAIQYLSDEANKRKYDARGSRDADTLAEQLANIMQINLVKRLESSFSAFYQSLLNLRQYTRNMIDMWESDSIFICPLINVNAELDRKSKERKRKRHVGYEECLTDIRNKIKKLDEEGKNDNARNMEYGRSDMKQEYKELLLADYELISELCDRWAKNTEDPKLDVFKDNLAHVLFDPEKNKAHKLVVFSEAVDTVDTIKRVAEAKGYRVLKVTAENRDKMEQEIRENFDANYGKKDGEVQRSDYDIIVTTEVLAEGINLHRANTILNYDTPWNSTRLMQRIGRVNRIGSTQGKVYVYNFKPSAEGDAEIQLVQKAYTKLQSFHTLFGEDNQVYTAEEEVSHYDLNTIVNGDESPLEKYIYELKQYKEKHPVRYDYILNCQEQLQAATSTLDGNGYFLVRTPRQSGFFVKVNPMENKGKLISALEMYEHCRVAEDATSLPLPEHWEEDRKKAEKAVNQHLHRMNVRIGSGKKATMAKEILRRMQRDITMSQHSKSVLADAFTFVNKGNPDIIRKVLAFDVSLRQSQGDLFGGMTQQDFDNMIEREVSLIVRNVQTKYGKAEVYIGLFK
;
A
#
# COMPACT_ATOMS: atom_id res chain seq x y z
N ASN A 1 1.68 -0.77 12.36
CA ASN A 1 1.95 -0.65 10.92
C ASN A 1 2.77 -1.87 10.49
N MET A 2 2.24 -2.66 9.53
CA MET A 2 2.87 -3.90 9.03
C MET A 2 4.29 -3.64 8.48
N TYR A 3 4.48 -2.60 7.68
CA TYR A 3 5.80 -2.21 7.19
C TYR A 3 6.81 -2.04 8.33
N GLY A 4 6.45 -1.29 9.38
CA GLY A 4 7.35 -1.07 10.52
C GLY A 4 7.71 -2.36 11.26
N ALA A 5 6.77 -3.31 11.37
CA ALA A 5 7.05 -4.62 11.99
C ALA A 5 7.99 -5.47 11.13
N LEU A 6 7.78 -5.49 9.80
CA LEU A 6 8.66 -6.20 8.87
C LEU A 6 10.06 -5.57 8.82
N ASP A 7 10.13 -4.25 8.75
CA ASP A 7 11.40 -3.52 8.77
C ASP A 7 12.19 -3.80 10.06
N GLN A 8 11.50 -3.80 11.20
CA GLN A 8 12.10 -4.16 12.48
C GLN A 8 12.62 -5.61 12.48
N LEU A 9 11.79 -6.56 12.05
CA LEU A 9 12.16 -7.99 12.01
C LEU A 9 13.40 -8.21 11.13
N ILE A 10 13.42 -7.66 9.92
CA ILE A 10 14.55 -7.77 9.00
C ILE A 10 15.81 -7.14 9.61
N GLY A 11 15.67 -5.96 10.22
CA GLY A 11 16.76 -5.28 10.92
C GLY A 11 17.30 -6.10 12.09
N GLU A 12 16.45 -6.70 12.91
CA GLU A 12 16.87 -7.56 14.03
C GLU A 12 17.57 -8.83 13.56
N ILE A 13 17.07 -9.48 12.51
CA ILE A 13 17.77 -10.63 11.91
C ILE A 13 19.16 -10.22 11.44
N GLY A 14 19.26 -9.13 10.66
CA GLY A 14 20.52 -8.64 10.13
C GLY A 14 21.51 -8.25 11.22
N THR A 15 21.05 -7.59 12.28
CA THR A 15 21.92 -7.16 13.39
C THR A 15 22.37 -8.31 14.27
N ASN A 16 21.50 -9.31 14.52
CA ASN A 16 21.83 -10.44 15.38
C ASN A 16 22.68 -11.50 14.69
N THR A 17 22.47 -11.72 13.39
CA THR A 17 23.17 -12.77 12.62
C THR A 17 24.34 -12.23 11.78
N GLY A 18 24.42 -10.93 11.57
CA GLY A 18 25.37 -10.29 10.65
C GLY A 18 25.01 -10.48 9.17
N VAL A 19 23.86 -11.12 8.86
CA VAL A 19 23.39 -11.38 7.49
C VAL A 19 21.95 -10.92 7.36
N TYR A 20 21.68 -10.00 6.43
CA TYR A 20 20.31 -9.63 6.11
C TYR A 20 19.66 -10.70 5.23
N PRO A 21 18.40 -11.06 5.51
CA PRO A 21 17.68 -12.03 4.69
C PRO A 21 17.43 -11.49 3.28
N TYR A 22 17.36 -12.38 2.30
CA TYR A 22 16.82 -12.02 0.99
C TYR A 22 15.32 -11.77 1.14
N VAL A 23 14.85 -10.66 0.57
CA VAL A 23 13.44 -10.26 0.62
C VAL A 23 12.86 -10.30 -0.80
N GLY A 24 11.94 -11.22 -1.04
CA GLY A 24 11.14 -11.27 -2.27
C GLY A 24 9.73 -10.74 -2.00
N LEU A 25 9.29 -9.77 -2.78
CA LEU A 25 7.96 -9.17 -2.68
C LEU A 25 7.13 -9.58 -3.90
N LEU A 26 5.95 -10.12 -3.67
CA LEU A 26 4.99 -10.49 -4.71
C LEU A 26 3.75 -9.61 -4.60
N SER A 27 3.51 -8.80 -5.62
CA SER A 27 2.34 -7.93 -5.69
C SER A 27 1.92 -7.72 -7.15
N ALA A 28 0.61 -7.70 -7.40
CA ALA A 28 0.06 -7.25 -8.67
C ALA A 28 -0.06 -5.72 -8.73
N THR A 29 -0.10 -5.06 -7.56
CA THR A 29 -0.30 -3.61 -7.42
C THR A 29 0.66 -3.06 -6.38
N PRO A 30 1.96 -2.91 -6.70
CA PRO A 30 2.98 -2.51 -5.72
C PRO A 30 2.83 -1.05 -5.26
N GLN A 31 2.16 -0.20 -6.05
CA GLN A 31 1.80 1.17 -5.65
C GLN A 31 0.28 1.29 -5.59
N ASN A 32 -0.26 1.68 -4.42
CA ASN A 32 -1.69 1.90 -4.24
C ASN A 32 -2.08 3.37 -4.26
N ASN A 33 -1.31 4.23 -3.58
CA ASN A 33 -1.69 5.63 -3.39
C ASN A 33 -0.58 6.62 -3.75
N ARG A 34 0.67 6.34 -3.40
CA ARG A 34 1.80 7.30 -3.49
C ARG A 34 3.10 6.59 -3.86
N PRO A 35 4.08 7.32 -4.41
CA PRO A 35 5.42 6.77 -4.60
C PRO A 35 6.08 6.26 -3.30
N ASP A 36 5.66 6.76 -2.12
CA ASP A 36 6.09 6.25 -0.82
C ASP A 36 5.74 4.77 -0.57
N ASP A 37 4.72 4.24 -1.23
CA ASP A 37 4.38 2.81 -1.14
C ASP A 37 5.52 1.96 -1.71
N LEU A 38 6.09 2.38 -2.85
CA LEU A 38 7.26 1.75 -3.47
C LEU A 38 8.52 1.96 -2.62
N LYS A 39 8.75 3.18 -2.12
CA LYS A 39 9.87 3.47 -1.22
C LYS A 39 9.88 2.53 -0.01
N ASN A 40 8.74 2.36 0.65
CA ASN A 40 8.63 1.48 1.82
C ASN A 40 8.92 0.02 1.49
N GLN A 41 8.51 -0.46 0.31
CA GLN A 41 8.83 -1.82 -0.15
C GLN A 41 10.32 -1.98 -0.44
N LEU A 42 10.94 -1.02 -1.13
CA LEU A 42 12.38 -1.02 -1.41
C LEU A 42 13.22 -1.02 -0.14
N TYR A 43 12.83 -0.25 0.87
CA TYR A 43 13.53 -0.12 2.13
C TYR A 43 13.56 -1.41 2.97
N LEU A 44 12.72 -2.40 2.66
CA LEU A 44 12.80 -3.71 3.31
C LEU A 44 14.06 -4.49 2.91
N PHE A 45 14.56 -4.32 1.69
CA PHE A 45 15.77 -5.02 1.23
C PHE A 45 16.94 -4.08 0.93
N GLU A 46 16.67 -2.86 0.47
CA GLU A 46 17.72 -1.85 0.23
C GLU A 46 17.95 -1.05 1.51
N ARG A 47 18.86 -1.56 2.36
CA ARG A 47 19.06 -1.01 3.71
C ARG A 47 19.89 0.28 3.76
N ASN A 48 20.60 0.62 2.69
CA ASN A 48 21.42 1.83 2.62
C ASN A 48 20.70 2.90 1.80
N HIS A 49 19.75 3.58 2.41
CA HIS A 49 18.88 4.54 1.72
C HIS A 49 19.63 5.76 1.15
N ALA A 50 20.70 6.18 1.80
CA ALA A 50 21.49 7.34 1.36
C ALA A 50 22.62 6.99 0.37
N ASP A 51 22.95 5.72 0.20
CA ASP A 51 24.02 5.23 -0.67
C ASP A 51 23.68 3.83 -1.20
N SER A 52 22.60 3.75 -1.95
CA SER A 52 22.05 2.54 -2.57
C SER A 52 22.87 2.13 -3.79
N THR A 53 22.77 0.86 -4.16
CA THR A 53 23.30 0.34 -5.43
C THR A 53 22.52 0.84 -6.65
N LEU A 54 21.33 1.40 -6.45
CA LEU A 54 20.50 2.01 -7.50
C LEU A 54 21.02 3.41 -7.87
N THR A 55 22.17 3.46 -8.51
CA THR A 55 22.92 4.71 -8.76
C THR A 55 22.20 5.69 -9.70
N LYS A 56 21.28 5.21 -10.53
CA LYS A 56 20.43 6.07 -11.39
C LYS A 56 19.51 6.99 -10.56
N ALA A 57 19.14 6.56 -9.35
CA ALA A 57 18.31 7.32 -8.42
C ALA A 57 19.17 8.31 -7.61
N ASN A 58 19.37 9.52 -8.12
CA ASN A 58 20.17 10.58 -7.48
C ASN A 58 21.56 10.10 -7.00
N GLY A 59 22.26 9.32 -7.82
CA GLY A 59 23.58 8.78 -7.48
C GLY A 59 23.54 7.78 -6.32
N GLY A 60 22.43 7.08 -6.13
CA GLY A 60 22.20 6.11 -5.04
C GLY A 60 21.55 6.69 -3.78
N ASN A 61 21.21 7.98 -3.76
CA ASN A 61 20.50 8.57 -2.63
C ASN A 61 18.98 8.44 -2.78
N LEU A 62 18.42 7.30 -2.35
CA LEU A 62 17.01 7.00 -2.42
C LEU A 62 16.15 7.94 -1.55
N GLU A 63 16.66 8.40 -0.41
CA GLU A 63 15.92 9.35 0.44
C GLU A 63 15.65 10.65 -0.30
N LYS A 64 16.69 11.21 -0.92
CA LYS A 64 16.58 12.44 -1.72
C LYS A 64 15.70 12.21 -2.94
N PHE A 65 15.89 11.09 -3.65
CA PHE A 65 15.13 10.74 -4.84
C PHE A 65 13.63 10.69 -4.55
N PHE A 66 13.22 9.91 -3.55
CA PHE A 66 11.79 9.79 -3.19
C PHE A 66 11.22 11.06 -2.56
N SER A 67 12.03 11.87 -1.88
CA SER A 67 11.59 13.18 -1.38
C SER A 67 11.21 14.12 -2.54
N GLU A 68 12.03 14.18 -3.60
CA GLU A 68 11.76 14.97 -4.81
C GLU A 68 10.55 14.44 -5.57
N VAL A 69 10.50 13.13 -5.82
CA VAL A 69 9.40 12.45 -6.50
C VAL A 69 8.07 12.67 -5.78
N ASN A 70 8.03 12.51 -4.46
CA ASN A 70 6.81 12.73 -3.69
C ASN A 70 6.37 14.20 -3.69
N ALA A 71 7.29 15.14 -3.55
CA ALA A 71 6.98 16.57 -3.61
C ALA A 71 6.37 16.95 -4.96
N GLU A 72 6.94 16.44 -6.06
CA GLU A 72 6.43 16.67 -7.40
C GLU A 72 5.06 16.00 -7.60
N TYR A 73 4.90 14.74 -7.19
CA TYR A 73 3.63 14.01 -7.24
C TYR A 73 2.52 14.75 -6.48
N GLU A 74 2.78 15.17 -5.23
CA GLU A 74 1.81 15.93 -4.43
C GLU A 74 1.43 17.27 -5.08
N SER A 75 2.37 17.96 -5.71
CA SER A 75 2.07 19.21 -6.43
C SER A 75 1.16 19.02 -7.64
N ILE A 76 1.18 17.83 -8.26
CA ILE A 76 0.32 17.49 -9.41
C ILE A 76 -1.07 17.08 -8.95
N ILE A 77 -1.15 16.26 -7.88
CA ILE A 77 -2.43 15.72 -7.37
C ILE A 77 -3.20 16.77 -6.56
N HIS A 78 -2.48 17.65 -5.84
CA HIS A 78 -3.02 18.73 -5.04
C HIS A 78 -2.43 20.08 -5.50
N PRO A 79 -2.87 20.57 -6.68
CA PRO A 79 -2.39 21.86 -7.20
C PRO A 79 -2.74 22.98 -6.23
N LYS A 80 -1.86 23.97 -6.12
CA LYS A 80 -2.15 25.18 -5.36
C LYS A 80 -3.17 26.04 -6.14
N GLU A 81 -3.82 26.96 -5.43
CA GLU A 81 -4.84 27.86 -6.01
C GLU A 81 -4.32 28.71 -7.17
N ASP A 82 -3.02 28.99 -7.22
CA ASP A 82 -2.35 29.76 -8.25
C ASP A 82 -1.83 28.89 -9.42
N ASP A 83 -2.05 27.57 -9.39
CA ASP A 83 -1.62 26.65 -10.46
C ASP A 83 -2.56 26.74 -11.67
N THR A 84 -2.13 27.43 -12.70
CA THR A 84 -2.84 27.59 -13.99
C THR A 84 -2.63 26.44 -14.96
N SER A 85 -1.93 25.36 -14.57
CA SER A 85 -1.64 24.23 -15.46
C SER A 85 -2.91 23.52 -15.92
N THR A 86 -2.98 23.18 -17.19
CA THR A 86 -4.07 22.43 -17.79
C THR A 86 -4.08 20.98 -17.31
N SER A 87 -5.19 20.27 -17.48
CA SER A 87 -5.26 18.83 -17.18
C SER A 87 -4.25 18.03 -18.00
N GLU A 88 -3.98 18.42 -19.24
CA GLU A 88 -3.00 17.77 -20.12
C GLU A 88 -1.57 17.98 -19.63
N GLU A 89 -1.19 19.19 -19.25
CA GLU A 89 0.13 19.48 -18.69
C GLU A 89 0.38 18.71 -17.38
N ARG A 90 -0.62 18.62 -16.51
CA ARG A 90 -0.52 17.82 -15.28
C ARG A 90 -0.32 16.34 -15.58
N ARG A 91 -1.00 15.82 -16.60
CA ARG A 91 -0.88 14.45 -17.06
C ARG A 91 0.53 14.16 -17.59
N GLU A 92 1.10 15.02 -18.43
CA GLU A 92 2.47 14.86 -18.91
C GLU A 92 3.50 14.94 -17.78
N ARG A 93 3.32 15.84 -16.81
CA ARG A 93 4.17 15.90 -15.60
C ARG A 93 4.08 14.61 -14.80
N LEU A 94 2.88 14.06 -14.60
CA LEU A 94 2.69 12.80 -13.89
C LEU A 94 3.39 11.64 -14.61
N LYS A 95 3.28 11.59 -15.93
CA LYS A 95 3.97 10.61 -16.78
C LYS A 95 5.48 10.71 -16.65
N SER A 96 6.02 11.93 -16.62
CA SER A 96 7.44 12.18 -16.40
C SER A 96 7.91 11.65 -15.03
N VAL A 97 7.17 11.95 -13.95
CA VAL A 97 7.47 11.46 -12.60
C VAL A 97 7.46 9.93 -12.56
N SER A 98 6.45 9.32 -13.17
CA SER A 98 6.30 7.86 -13.22
C SER A 98 7.43 7.20 -14.01
N ASN A 99 7.78 7.74 -15.18
CA ASN A 99 8.92 7.26 -15.97
C ASN A 99 10.22 7.34 -15.18
N ARG A 100 10.45 8.43 -14.44
CA ARG A 100 11.65 8.61 -13.61
C ARG A 100 11.76 7.53 -12.53
N VAL A 101 10.67 7.18 -11.86
CA VAL A 101 10.65 6.08 -10.86
C VAL A 101 10.90 4.73 -11.54
N ARG A 102 10.25 4.47 -12.67
CA ARG A 102 10.41 3.26 -13.44
C ARG A 102 11.87 3.05 -13.86
N ASP A 103 12.45 4.03 -14.55
CA ASP A 103 13.75 3.89 -15.21
C ASP A 103 14.93 3.97 -14.23
N CYS A 104 14.78 4.74 -13.14
CA CYS A 104 15.85 4.90 -12.15
C CYS A 104 15.83 3.84 -11.04
N VAL A 105 14.68 3.17 -10.80
CA VAL A 105 14.52 2.26 -9.65
C VAL A 105 13.96 0.91 -10.08
N LEU A 106 12.76 0.88 -10.67
CA LEU A 106 12.03 -0.38 -10.89
C LEU A 106 12.70 -1.28 -11.92
N ALA A 107 13.28 -0.70 -12.96
CA ALA A 107 13.97 -1.45 -14.02
C ALA A 107 15.08 -2.39 -13.48
N ASP A 108 15.73 -2.00 -12.39
CA ASP A 108 16.84 -2.78 -11.81
C ASP A 108 16.42 -3.79 -10.73
N VAL A 109 15.19 -3.65 -10.14
CA VAL A 109 14.78 -4.46 -8.98
C VAL A 109 13.48 -5.25 -9.20
N MET A 110 12.73 -4.94 -10.26
CA MET A 110 11.43 -5.55 -10.50
C MET A 110 11.46 -6.51 -11.69
N VAL A 111 11.04 -7.74 -11.47
CA VAL A 111 10.71 -8.67 -12.55
C VAL A 111 9.20 -8.62 -12.75
N ARG A 112 8.80 -8.19 -13.92
CA ARG A 112 7.40 -8.09 -14.31
C ARG A 112 7.11 -9.03 -15.47
N ARG A 113 5.94 -9.67 -15.44
CA ARG A 113 5.42 -10.48 -16.54
C ARG A 113 4.03 -10.00 -16.90
N THR A 114 3.90 -9.43 -18.08
CA THR A 114 2.59 -9.11 -18.66
C THR A 114 2.02 -10.33 -19.38
N ARG A 115 0.74 -10.28 -19.71
CA ARG A 115 0.13 -11.31 -20.56
C ARG A 115 0.72 -11.33 -21.95
N THR A 116 1.07 -10.15 -22.47
CA THR A 116 1.77 -9.98 -23.75
C THR A 116 3.11 -10.69 -23.72
N ASP A 117 3.91 -10.52 -22.65
CA ASP A 117 5.17 -11.23 -22.47
C ASP A 117 4.95 -12.76 -22.42
N VAL A 118 3.95 -13.20 -21.67
CA VAL A 118 3.64 -14.63 -21.56
C VAL A 118 3.16 -15.20 -22.89
N LYS A 119 2.29 -14.51 -23.62
CA LYS A 119 1.87 -14.91 -24.97
C LYS A 119 3.04 -14.97 -25.94
N LYS A 120 4.00 -14.04 -25.83
CA LYS A 120 5.16 -13.95 -26.73
C LYS A 120 6.20 -15.04 -26.46
N TYR A 121 6.60 -15.21 -25.19
CA TYR A 121 7.71 -16.06 -24.83
C TYR A 121 7.32 -17.50 -24.48
N TYR A 122 6.05 -17.74 -24.16
CA TYR A 122 5.56 -19.04 -23.67
C TYR A 122 4.37 -19.57 -24.49
N SER A 123 4.20 -19.10 -25.74
CA SER A 123 3.08 -19.48 -26.61
C SER A 123 2.96 -21.00 -26.77
N GLU A 124 4.07 -21.70 -27.01
CA GLU A 124 4.08 -23.15 -27.16
C GLU A 124 3.66 -23.91 -25.89
N ASP A 125 4.11 -23.40 -24.72
CA ASP A 125 3.71 -23.94 -23.42
C ASP A 125 2.22 -23.73 -23.15
N LEU A 126 1.70 -22.55 -23.52
CA LEU A 126 0.27 -22.24 -23.41
C LEU A 126 -0.58 -23.14 -24.30
N GLU A 127 -0.19 -23.32 -25.55
CA GLU A 127 -0.88 -24.21 -26.51
C GLU A 127 -0.86 -25.67 -26.05
N ARG A 128 0.30 -26.16 -25.61
CA ARG A 128 0.46 -27.53 -25.09
C ARG A 128 -0.43 -27.78 -23.87
N GLN A 129 -0.62 -26.80 -23.01
CA GLN A 129 -1.45 -26.89 -21.81
C GLN A 129 -2.92 -26.53 -22.07
N GLY A 130 -3.27 -26.08 -23.28
CA GLY A 130 -4.61 -25.62 -23.62
C GLY A 130 -5.04 -24.36 -22.86
N ILE A 131 -4.07 -23.55 -22.38
CA ILE A 131 -4.32 -22.36 -21.58
C ILE A 131 -4.54 -21.15 -22.51
N LYS A 132 -5.66 -20.44 -22.28
CA LYS A 132 -5.99 -19.22 -22.99
C LYS A 132 -6.16 -18.07 -22.00
N PHE A 133 -5.76 -16.86 -22.44
CA PHE A 133 -6.06 -15.63 -21.74
C PHE A 133 -7.33 -15.04 -22.34
N PRO A 134 -8.34 -14.71 -21.52
CA PRO A 134 -9.48 -13.97 -22.03
C PRO A 134 -9.10 -12.53 -22.36
N ASP A 135 -9.71 -12.00 -23.42
CA ASP A 135 -9.58 -10.59 -23.78
C ASP A 135 -10.60 -9.76 -22.98
N ILE A 136 -10.21 -8.59 -22.49
CA ILE A 136 -11.13 -7.65 -21.85
C ILE A 136 -11.86 -6.87 -22.92
N VAL A 137 -13.18 -6.78 -22.79
CA VAL A 137 -14.08 -6.03 -23.68
C VAL A 137 -14.79 -4.96 -22.84
N GLY A 138 -14.70 -3.73 -23.27
CA GLY A 138 -15.13 -2.56 -22.52
C GLY A 138 -13.91 -1.74 -22.08
N PRO A 139 -13.98 -0.95 -21.01
CA PRO A 139 -15.12 -0.83 -20.08
C PRO A 139 -16.35 -0.15 -20.67
N TYR A 140 -17.52 -0.72 -20.42
CA TYR A 140 -18.81 -0.12 -20.77
C TYR A 140 -19.32 0.73 -19.62
N GLU A 141 -19.76 1.94 -19.94
CA GLU A 141 -20.28 2.86 -18.94
C GLU A 141 -21.79 2.74 -18.82
N LEU A 142 -22.26 2.49 -17.60
CA LEU A 142 -23.67 2.62 -17.24
C LEU A 142 -23.89 4.00 -16.62
N LYS A 143 -24.81 4.78 -17.22
CA LYS A 143 -25.16 6.13 -16.79
C LYS A 143 -26.59 6.15 -16.30
N TYR A 144 -26.86 6.90 -15.25
CA TYR A 144 -28.18 7.18 -14.74
C TYR A 144 -28.41 8.69 -14.68
N GLN A 145 -29.65 9.11 -14.74
CA GLN A 145 -30.03 10.51 -14.65
C GLN A 145 -31.07 10.66 -13.55
N MET A 146 -30.94 11.71 -12.76
CA MET A 146 -31.93 12.11 -11.76
C MET A 146 -32.91 13.11 -12.38
N ASP A 147 -34.14 13.09 -11.95
CA ASP A 147 -35.07 14.16 -12.30
C ASP A 147 -34.69 15.46 -11.56
N SER A 148 -35.40 16.55 -11.86
CA SER A 148 -35.09 17.86 -11.29
C SER A 148 -35.31 17.93 -9.76
N GLN A 149 -36.26 17.18 -9.21
CA GLN A 149 -36.54 17.19 -7.76
C GLN A 149 -35.48 16.40 -7.01
N LEU A 150 -35.11 15.26 -7.53
CA LEU A 150 -34.06 14.41 -6.96
C LEU A 150 -32.67 15.05 -7.09
N SER A 151 -32.35 15.66 -8.25
CA SER A 151 -31.11 16.44 -8.44
C SER A 151 -30.99 17.58 -7.42
N HIS A 152 -32.08 18.29 -7.16
CA HIS A 152 -32.11 19.36 -6.16
C HIS A 152 -31.89 18.80 -4.73
N LEU A 153 -32.61 17.70 -4.37
CA LEU A 153 -32.41 17.04 -3.08
C LEU A 153 -30.95 16.55 -2.93
N PHE A 154 -30.39 15.99 -3.99
CA PHE A 154 -29.00 15.50 -4.01
C PHE A 154 -27.99 16.65 -3.81
N ALA A 155 -28.11 17.73 -4.59
CA ALA A 155 -27.23 18.90 -4.50
C ALA A 155 -27.28 19.55 -3.11
N GLU A 156 -28.49 19.83 -2.57
CA GLU A 156 -28.60 20.34 -1.22
C GLU A 156 -28.03 19.40 -0.15
N THR A 157 -28.19 18.08 -0.35
CA THR A 157 -27.59 17.11 0.56
C THR A 157 -26.08 17.18 0.51
N MET A 158 -25.46 17.33 -0.69
CA MET A 158 -24.03 17.51 -0.84
C MET A 158 -23.54 18.78 -0.13
N ASP A 159 -24.24 19.91 -0.31
CA ASP A 159 -23.92 21.16 0.38
C ASP A 159 -23.93 21.04 1.91
N ILE A 160 -24.85 20.23 2.45
CA ILE A 160 -24.95 20.00 3.89
C ILE A 160 -23.87 19.03 4.39
N ILE A 161 -23.63 17.90 3.71
CA ILE A 161 -22.71 16.88 4.20
C ILE A 161 -21.25 17.13 3.82
N ALA A 162 -21.00 17.83 2.71
CA ALA A 162 -19.67 18.10 2.16
C ALA A 162 -19.58 19.50 1.55
N PRO A 163 -19.79 20.56 2.34
CA PRO A 163 -19.87 21.93 1.84
C PRO A 163 -18.55 22.37 1.18
N SER A 164 -18.66 23.03 0.03
CA SER A 164 -17.55 23.74 -0.59
C SER A 164 -17.14 24.95 0.26
N ASP A 165 -15.91 25.44 0.07
CA ASP A 165 -15.46 26.66 0.79
C ASP A 165 -16.30 27.87 0.41
N GLU A 166 -16.78 27.95 -0.83
CA GLU A 166 -17.71 28.99 -1.28
C GLU A 166 -19.07 28.90 -0.55
N TYR A 167 -19.59 27.70 -0.33
CA TYR A 167 -20.85 27.48 0.40
C TYR A 167 -20.71 27.90 1.87
N LYS A 168 -19.59 27.55 2.53
CA LYS A 168 -19.29 27.94 3.92
C LYS A 168 -19.23 29.46 4.14
N LEU A 169 -18.85 30.21 3.10
CA LEU A 169 -18.86 31.68 3.16
C LEU A 169 -20.28 32.28 3.08
N LYS A 170 -21.24 31.53 2.55
CA LYS A 170 -22.61 32.00 2.28
C LYS A 170 -23.65 31.46 3.27
N SER A 171 -23.36 30.35 3.94
CA SER A 171 -24.32 29.64 4.77
C SER A 171 -23.62 28.93 5.93
N ASP A 172 -24.29 28.92 7.09
CA ASP A 172 -23.86 28.14 8.28
C ASP A 172 -24.59 26.78 8.34
N ARG A 173 -25.36 26.46 7.32
CA ARG A 173 -26.23 25.28 7.29
C ARG A 173 -25.51 24.07 6.70
N TYR A 174 -24.53 23.54 7.44
CA TYR A 174 -23.78 22.33 7.06
C TYR A 174 -23.32 21.56 8.30
N LEU A 175 -23.02 20.26 8.10
CA LEU A 175 -22.55 19.37 9.16
C LEU A 175 -21.08 19.65 9.48
N ASN A 176 -20.79 19.88 10.74
CA ASN A 176 -19.42 20.01 11.27
C ASN A 176 -18.89 18.70 11.86
N TYR A 177 -19.75 17.68 11.96
CA TYR A 177 -19.40 16.36 12.51
C TYR A 177 -18.86 16.44 13.95
N TYR A 178 -19.43 17.29 14.79
CA TYR A 178 -18.99 17.54 16.17
C TYR A 178 -18.89 16.29 17.02
N ARG A 179 -19.73 15.28 16.75
CA ARG A 179 -19.62 14.00 17.42
C ARG A 179 -18.23 13.35 17.26
N TYR A 180 -17.55 13.52 16.12
CA TYR A 180 -16.22 12.99 15.84
C TYR A 180 -15.11 13.91 16.31
N ARG A 181 -15.47 15.13 16.71
CA ARG A 181 -14.56 16.17 17.22
C ARG A 181 -14.57 16.28 18.75
N ALA A 182 -15.18 15.33 19.49
CA ALA A 182 -15.32 15.37 20.94
C ALA A 182 -14.00 15.71 21.67
N ILE A 183 -12.87 15.19 21.19
CA ILE A 183 -11.53 15.44 21.76
C ILE A 183 -11.17 16.94 21.75
N GLN A 184 -11.56 17.69 20.71
CA GLN A 184 -11.29 19.14 20.61
C GLN A 184 -12.02 19.94 21.68
N TYR A 185 -13.11 19.39 22.20
CA TYR A 185 -13.97 20.03 23.21
C TYR A 185 -13.67 19.60 24.64
N LEU A 186 -12.59 18.84 24.89
CA LEU A 186 -12.05 18.66 26.23
C LEU A 186 -11.49 19.99 26.75
N SER A 187 -11.85 20.36 27.99
CA SER A 187 -11.43 21.62 28.61
C SER A 187 -9.98 21.58 29.07
N ASP A 188 -9.50 20.40 29.50
CA ASP A 188 -8.14 20.20 30.02
C ASP A 188 -7.18 19.71 28.92
N GLU A 189 -6.12 20.50 28.69
CA GLU A 189 -5.07 20.16 27.72
C GLU A 189 -4.32 18.86 28.07
N ALA A 190 -4.20 18.49 29.35
CA ALA A 190 -3.58 17.23 29.75
C ALA A 190 -4.43 16.03 29.29
N ASN A 191 -5.76 16.16 29.33
CA ASN A 191 -6.68 15.15 28.83
C ASN A 191 -6.63 15.05 27.29
N LYS A 192 -6.52 16.16 26.58
CA LYS A 192 -6.34 16.16 25.12
C LYS A 192 -5.07 15.42 24.69
N ARG A 193 -3.94 15.71 25.35
CA ARG A 193 -2.63 15.10 25.03
C ARG A 193 -2.61 13.57 25.15
N LYS A 194 -3.54 12.97 25.90
CA LYS A 194 -3.69 11.49 25.93
C LYS A 194 -3.98 10.91 24.54
N TYR A 195 -4.62 11.69 23.68
CA TYR A 195 -5.00 11.30 22.32
C TYR A 195 -3.98 11.67 21.25
N ASP A 196 -2.87 12.34 21.60
CA ASP A 196 -1.79 12.62 20.66
C ASP A 196 -1.24 11.34 20.05
N ALA A 197 -1.12 11.30 18.73
CA ALA A 197 -0.56 10.14 18.04
C ALA A 197 0.97 10.11 18.17
N ARG A 198 1.54 8.93 18.39
CA ARG A 198 3.01 8.75 18.38
C ARG A 198 3.58 9.27 17.06
N GLY A 199 4.29 10.37 17.09
CA GLY A 199 5.04 10.89 15.94
C GLY A 199 4.59 12.24 15.37
N SER A 200 3.98 13.16 16.17
CA SER A 200 3.73 14.58 15.86
C SER A 200 2.32 15.02 15.42
N ARG A 201 1.30 14.20 15.55
CA ARG A 201 -0.08 14.69 15.31
C ARG A 201 -0.73 14.97 16.67
N ASP A 202 -1.18 16.21 16.85
CA ASP A 202 -1.97 16.61 18.01
C ASP A 202 -3.40 16.05 17.95
N ALA A 203 -4.07 16.06 19.08
CA ALA A 203 -5.42 15.53 19.23
C ALA A 203 -6.44 16.31 18.38
N ASP A 204 -6.24 17.59 18.15
CA ASP A 204 -7.12 18.42 17.33
C ASP A 204 -7.05 18.02 15.85
N THR A 205 -5.85 17.84 15.32
CA THR A 205 -5.65 17.30 13.95
C THR A 205 -6.27 15.90 13.79
N LEU A 206 -6.17 15.04 14.81
CA LEU A 206 -6.78 13.71 14.77
C LEU A 206 -8.31 13.79 14.69
N ALA A 207 -8.92 14.66 15.49
CA ALA A 207 -10.36 14.86 15.53
C ALA A 207 -10.90 15.41 14.18
N GLU A 208 -10.19 16.36 13.57
CA GLU A 208 -10.52 16.85 12.23
C GLU A 208 -10.42 15.76 11.17
N GLN A 209 -9.39 14.91 11.21
CA GLN A 209 -9.26 13.78 10.30
C GLN A 209 -10.42 12.79 10.43
N LEU A 210 -10.89 12.52 11.66
CA LEU A 210 -12.05 11.65 11.89
C LEU A 210 -13.34 12.25 11.30
N ALA A 211 -13.56 13.54 11.47
CA ALA A 211 -14.68 14.26 10.88
C ALA A 211 -14.63 14.20 9.34
N ASN A 212 -13.48 14.48 8.74
CA ASN A 212 -13.28 14.41 7.29
C ASN A 212 -13.47 12.99 6.73
N ILE A 213 -13.03 11.95 7.45
CA ILE A 213 -13.27 10.55 7.06
C ILE A 213 -14.78 10.27 7.04
N MET A 214 -15.54 10.77 8.02
CA MET A 214 -16.99 10.58 8.05
C MET A 214 -17.69 11.31 6.93
N GLN A 215 -17.31 12.55 6.64
CA GLN A 215 -17.78 13.31 5.49
C GLN A 215 -17.59 12.53 4.18
N ILE A 216 -16.37 12.09 3.92
CA ILE A 216 -16.03 11.29 2.73
C ILE A 216 -16.86 10.01 2.67
N ASN A 217 -17.07 9.33 3.79
CA ASN A 217 -17.87 8.11 3.83
C ASN A 217 -19.34 8.36 3.51
N LEU A 218 -19.93 9.46 3.96
CA LEU A 218 -21.31 9.81 3.60
C LEU A 218 -21.46 10.09 2.11
N VAL A 219 -20.53 10.86 1.52
CA VAL A 219 -20.53 11.10 0.07
C VAL A 219 -20.44 9.79 -0.70
N LYS A 220 -19.53 8.90 -0.31
CA LYS A 220 -19.43 7.56 -0.93
C LYS A 220 -20.72 6.75 -0.82
N ARG A 221 -21.40 6.84 0.30
CA ARG A 221 -22.67 6.13 0.50
C ARG A 221 -23.78 6.69 -0.39
N LEU A 222 -23.83 8.02 -0.52
CA LEU A 222 -24.79 8.70 -1.40
C LEU A 222 -24.57 8.30 -2.88
N GLU A 223 -23.33 8.25 -3.34
CA GLU A 223 -22.96 7.80 -4.69
C GLU A 223 -23.13 6.29 -4.90
N SER A 224 -23.04 5.50 -3.83
CA SER A 224 -23.22 4.05 -3.92
C SER A 224 -24.69 3.71 -4.11
N SER A 225 -25.57 4.10 -3.17
CA SER A 225 -26.99 3.83 -3.23
C SER A 225 -27.74 4.73 -2.24
N PHE A 226 -28.89 5.22 -2.63
CA PHE A 226 -29.72 6.06 -1.76
C PHE A 226 -30.20 5.29 -0.53
N SER A 227 -30.46 3.99 -0.66
CA SER A 227 -30.79 3.12 0.49
C SER A 227 -29.64 3.02 1.49
N ALA A 228 -28.38 2.83 1.02
CA ALA A 228 -27.20 2.77 1.88
C ALA A 228 -26.90 4.13 2.53
N PHE A 229 -27.10 5.21 1.81
CA PHE A 229 -26.98 6.56 2.34
C PHE A 229 -27.98 6.84 3.45
N TYR A 230 -29.27 6.56 3.19
CA TYR A 230 -30.33 6.76 4.17
C TYR A 230 -30.07 5.95 5.46
N GLN A 231 -29.66 4.70 5.33
CA GLN A 231 -29.27 3.90 6.50
C GLN A 231 -28.10 4.52 7.26
N SER A 232 -27.13 5.09 6.55
CA SER A 232 -25.98 5.78 7.16
C SER A 232 -26.39 7.06 7.89
N LEU A 233 -27.36 7.81 7.35
CA LEU A 233 -27.95 8.97 8.02
C LEU A 233 -28.69 8.56 9.29
N LEU A 234 -29.48 7.50 9.26
CA LEU A 234 -30.17 6.97 10.44
C LEU A 234 -29.18 6.56 11.54
N ASN A 235 -28.09 5.89 11.17
CA ASN A 235 -27.03 5.53 12.09
C ASN A 235 -26.32 6.76 12.67
N LEU A 236 -26.00 7.75 11.81
CA LEU A 236 -25.36 8.99 12.26
C LEU A 236 -26.27 9.77 13.21
N ARG A 237 -27.56 9.88 12.90
CA ARG A 237 -28.57 10.47 13.80
C ARG A 237 -28.58 9.77 15.16
N GLN A 238 -28.67 8.43 15.17
CA GLN A 238 -28.66 7.66 16.41
C GLN A 238 -27.38 7.84 17.21
N TYR A 239 -26.23 7.83 16.55
CA TYR A 239 -24.94 7.99 17.20
C TYR A 239 -24.72 9.42 17.75
N THR A 240 -25.24 10.43 17.07
CA THR A 240 -25.23 11.81 17.59
C THR A 240 -26.18 11.92 18.77
N ARG A 241 -27.35 11.27 18.72
CA ARG A 241 -28.28 11.20 19.86
C ARG A 241 -27.62 10.50 21.07
N ASN A 242 -26.93 9.39 20.86
CA ASN A 242 -26.21 8.70 21.93
C ASN A 242 -25.18 9.62 22.62
N MET A 243 -24.48 10.50 21.87
CA MET A 243 -23.55 11.46 22.44
C MET A 243 -24.27 12.54 23.26
N ILE A 244 -25.42 12.99 22.80
CA ILE A 244 -26.29 13.94 23.56
C ILE A 244 -26.78 13.28 24.84
N ASP A 245 -27.25 12.01 24.78
CA ASP A 245 -27.71 11.25 25.94
C ASP A 245 -26.58 11.05 26.96
N MET A 246 -25.36 10.78 26.50
CA MET A 246 -24.16 10.72 27.37
C MET A 246 -23.86 12.06 28.02
N TRP A 247 -24.00 13.16 27.31
CA TRP A 247 -23.90 14.50 27.89
C TRP A 247 -24.97 14.72 28.97
N GLU A 248 -26.23 14.36 28.70
CA GLU A 248 -27.36 14.53 29.62
C GLU A 248 -27.22 13.67 30.89
N SER A 249 -26.59 12.52 30.80
CA SER A 249 -26.29 11.62 31.93
C SER A 249 -24.95 11.94 32.63
N ASP A 250 -24.26 12.99 32.25
CA ASP A 250 -22.93 13.34 32.79
C ASP A 250 -21.88 12.23 32.69
N SER A 251 -21.94 11.44 31.60
CA SER A 251 -21.10 10.26 31.39
C SER A 251 -20.70 10.15 29.91
N ILE A 252 -19.65 10.90 29.52
CA ILE A 252 -19.21 11.03 28.14
C ILE A 252 -18.02 10.08 27.90
N PHE A 253 -18.20 9.05 27.08
CA PHE A 253 -17.14 8.09 26.77
C PHE A 253 -16.41 8.46 25.49
N ILE A 254 -15.11 8.68 25.58
CA ILE A 254 -14.19 8.80 24.42
C ILE A 254 -13.28 7.56 24.47
N CYS A 255 -13.60 6.55 23.66
CA CYS A 255 -12.99 5.22 23.73
C CYS A 255 -12.59 4.72 22.35
N PRO A 256 -11.33 4.90 21.92
CA PRO A 256 -10.87 4.41 20.61
C PRO A 256 -10.92 2.89 20.42
N LEU A 257 -10.85 2.10 21.51
CA LEU A 257 -10.84 0.62 21.46
C LEU A 257 -12.19 -0.02 21.79
N ILE A 258 -13.18 0.77 22.22
CA ILE A 258 -14.51 0.28 22.59
C ILE A 258 -15.54 0.90 21.66
N ASN A 259 -16.37 0.06 21.03
CA ASN A 259 -17.51 0.56 20.26
C ASN A 259 -18.65 0.96 21.18
N VAL A 260 -18.58 2.17 21.72
CA VAL A 260 -19.57 2.74 22.67
C VAL A 260 -20.99 2.67 22.10
N ASN A 261 -21.18 2.98 20.81
CA ASN A 261 -22.51 2.96 20.17
C ASN A 261 -23.09 1.55 20.14
N ALA A 262 -22.29 0.54 19.82
CA ALA A 262 -22.77 -0.84 19.80
C ALA A 262 -23.23 -1.30 21.19
N GLU A 263 -22.59 -0.83 22.27
CA GLU A 263 -23.01 -1.11 23.63
C GLU A 263 -24.34 -0.39 23.97
N LEU A 264 -24.46 0.89 23.61
CA LEU A 264 -25.69 1.65 23.85
C LEU A 264 -26.87 1.16 22.98
N ASP A 265 -26.61 0.73 21.75
CA ASP A 265 -27.64 0.19 20.84
C ASP A 265 -28.12 -1.22 21.24
N ARG A 266 -27.38 -1.94 22.10
CA ARG A 266 -27.79 -3.24 22.66
C ARG A 266 -29.14 -3.13 23.35
N LYS A 267 -29.40 -2.01 24.02
CA LYS A 267 -30.71 -1.65 24.61
C LYS A 267 -31.86 -1.79 23.62
N SER A 268 -31.69 -1.35 22.38
CA SER A 268 -32.74 -1.41 21.35
C SER A 268 -32.93 -2.81 20.77
N LYS A 269 -31.86 -3.60 20.65
CA LYS A 269 -31.89 -4.96 20.10
C LYS A 269 -32.45 -5.97 21.11
N GLU A 270 -32.18 -5.82 22.39
CA GLU A 270 -32.68 -6.69 23.45
C GLU A 270 -34.14 -6.38 23.83
N ARG A 271 -34.62 -5.13 23.62
CA ARG A 271 -36.05 -4.80 23.68
C ARG A 271 -36.87 -5.66 22.72
N LYS A 272 -36.36 -5.93 21.50
CA LYS A 272 -36.99 -6.85 20.54
C LYS A 272 -37.00 -8.32 21.03
N ARG A 273 -36.09 -8.69 21.95
CA ARG A 273 -35.96 -10.02 22.55
C ARG A 273 -36.62 -10.17 23.92
N LYS A 274 -37.47 -9.22 24.35
CA LYS A 274 -38.17 -9.20 25.65
C LYS A 274 -37.24 -9.11 26.89
N ARG A 275 -35.99 -8.69 26.73
CA ARG A 275 -35.08 -8.43 27.82
C ARG A 275 -34.87 -6.92 27.96
N HIS A 276 -35.24 -6.33 29.09
CA HIS A 276 -35.04 -4.91 29.36
C HIS A 276 -33.65 -4.68 29.91
N VAL A 277 -32.73 -4.17 29.10
CA VAL A 277 -31.43 -3.64 29.55
C VAL A 277 -31.61 -2.13 29.80
N GLY A 278 -31.30 -1.67 30.99
CA GLY A 278 -31.35 -0.26 31.35
C GLY A 278 -30.19 0.53 30.73
N TYR A 279 -30.36 1.84 30.55
CA TYR A 279 -29.30 2.71 30.06
C TYR A 279 -28.07 2.68 30.98
N GLU A 280 -28.28 2.73 32.32
CA GLU A 280 -27.22 2.63 33.33
C GLU A 280 -26.46 1.31 33.28
N GLU A 281 -27.11 0.21 32.91
CA GLU A 281 -26.46 -1.08 32.72
C GLU A 281 -25.48 -1.03 31.54
N CYS A 282 -25.87 -0.37 30.44
CA CYS A 282 -24.98 -0.15 29.28
C CYS A 282 -23.74 0.69 29.65
N LEU A 283 -23.93 1.78 30.43
CA LEU A 283 -22.82 2.60 30.92
C LEU A 283 -21.89 1.79 31.83
N THR A 284 -22.45 0.96 32.71
CA THR A 284 -21.68 0.08 33.59
C THR A 284 -20.87 -0.94 32.79
N ASP A 285 -21.42 -1.51 31.73
CA ASP A 285 -20.70 -2.45 30.85
C ASP A 285 -19.54 -1.76 30.13
N ILE A 286 -19.70 -0.51 29.69
CA ILE A 286 -18.61 0.26 29.10
C ILE A 286 -17.51 0.51 30.12
N ARG A 287 -17.85 0.91 31.37
CA ARG A 287 -16.90 1.09 32.47
C ARG A 287 -16.12 -0.20 32.77
N ASN A 288 -16.80 -1.33 32.81
CA ASN A 288 -16.18 -2.63 33.02
C ASN A 288 -15.20 -3.00 31.90
N LYS A 289 -15.51 -2.65 30.63
CA LYS A 289 -14.60 -2.85 29.49
C LYS A 289 -13.37 -1.95 29.58
N ILE A 290 -13.53 -0.69 29.98
CA ILE A 290 -12.39 0.22 30.23
C ILE A 290 -11.49 -0.37 31.30
N LYS A 291 -12.06 -0.76 32.45
CA LYS A 291 -11.32 -1.38 33.55
C LYS A 291 -10.55 -2.64 33.12
N LYS A 292 -11.16 -3.48 32.30
CA LYS A 292 -10.49 -4.66 31.73
C LYS A 292 -9.31 -4.29 30.84
N LEU A 293 -9.43 -3.25 30.02
CA LEU A 293 -8.32 -2.76 29.20
C LEU A 293 -7.18 -2.22 30.05
N ASP A 294 -7.47 -1.56 31.19
CA ASP A 294 -6.48 -1.11 32.15
C ASP A 294 -5.76 -2.28 32.82
N GLU A 295 -6.51 -3.28 33.31
CA GLU A 295 -5.97 -4.49 33.93
C GLU A 295 -5.09 -5.32 32.96
N GLU A 296 -5.45 -5.36 31.69
CA GLU A 296 -4.67 -6.03 30.64
C GLU A 296 -3.49 -5.21 30.10
N GLY A 297 -3.29 -3.97 30.58
CA GLY A 297 -2.26 -3.05 30.08
C GLY A 297 -2.43 -2.63 28.62
N LYS A 298 -3.67 -2.71 28.10
CA LYS A 298 -4.01 -2.38 26.71
C LYS A 298 -4.57 -0.96 26.51
N ASN A 299 -4.82 -0.23 27.60
CA ASN A 299 -5.31 1.14 27.57
C ASN A 299 -4.13 2.13 27.49
N ASP A 300 -3.42 2.11 26.38
CA ASP A 300 -2.27 2.98 26.13
C ASP A 300 -2.62 4.46 26.37
N ASN A 301 -1.85 5.16 27.20
CA ASN A 301 -2.05 6.56 27.60
C ASN A 301 -3.43 6.86 28.22
N ALA A 302 -4.14 5.85 28.77
CA ALA A 302 -5.50 5.99 29.28
C ALA A 302 -6.46 6.69 28.29
N ARG A 303 -6.41 6.30 27.01
CA ARG A 303 -7.23 6.88 25.92
C ARG A 303 -8.68 6.43 25.94
N ASN A 304 -8.98 5.30 26.58
CA ASN A 304 -10.36 4.85 26.76
C ASN A 304 -10.81 5.37 28.12
N MET A 305 -11.65 6.41 28.12
CA MET A 305 -11.96 7.15 29.34
C MET A 305 -13.39 7.68 29.34
N GLU A 306 -13.96 7.79 30.54
CA GLU A 306 -15.22 8.47 30.84
C GLU A 306 -14.89 9.90 31.32
N TYR A 307 -15.62 10.88 30.79
CA TYR A 307 -15.54 12.28 31.15
C TYR A 307 -16.89 12.79 31.65
N GLY A 308 -16.88 13.74 32.60
CA GLY A 308 -18.06 14.47 32.98
C GLY A 308 -18.30 15.70 32.09
N ARG A 309 -19.48 16.33 32.21
CA ARG A 309 -19.78 17.60 31.54
C ARG A 309 -18.81 18.72 31.90
N SER A 310 -18.30 18.72 33.13
CA SER A 310 -17.30 19.68 33.62
C SER A 310 -15.96 19.56 32.89
N ASP A 311 -15.64 18.40 32.34
CA ASP A 311 -14.41 18.16 31.57
C ASP A 311 -14.52 18.64 30.12
N MET A 312 -15.70 19.05 29.70
CA MET A 312 -16.00 19.48 28.34
C MET A 312 -16.30 20.97 28.28
N LYS A 313 -16.03 21.60 27.11
CA LYS A 313 -16.44 22.98 26.84
C LYS A 313 -17.97 23.07 26.76
N GLN A 314 -18.56 24.11 27.35
CA GLN A 314 -20.01 24.26 27.49
C GLN A 314 -20.76 24.31 26.13
N GLU A 315 -20.16 24.94 25.14
CA GLU A 315 -20.73 25.05 23.79
C GLU A 315 -20.92 23.72 23.07
N TYR A 316 -20.23 22.65 23.49
CA TYR A 316 -20.23 21.37 22.79
C TYR A 316 -21.62 20.75 22.63
N LYS A 317 -22.51 20.89 23.64
CA LYS A 317 -23.87 20.39 23.58
C LYS A 317 -24.70 21.10 22.50
N GLU A 318 -24.57 22.41 22.41
CA GLU A 318 -25.35 23.23 21.43
C GLU A 318 -24.89 22.86 20.00
N LEU A 319 -23.60 22.70 19.80
CA LEU A 319 -23.02 22.28 18.52
C LEU A 319 -23.47 20.87 18.09
N LEU A 320 -23.55 19.93 19.05
CA LEU A 320 -24.10 18.60 18.80
C LEU A 320 -25.57 18.62 18.42
N LEU A 321 -26.35 19.48 19.07
CA LEU A 321 -27.78 19.66 18.77
C LEU A 321 -27.98 20.24 17.37
N ALA A 322 -27.18 21.22 16.96
CA ALA A 322 -27.22 21.77 15.61
C ALA A 322 -26.97 20.70 14.54
N ASP A 323 -25.90 19.87 14.68
CA ASP A 323 -25.67 18.75 13.79
C ASP A 323 -26.82 17.74 13.82
N TYR A 324 -27.39 17.43 14.99
CA TYR A 324 -28.50 16.48 15.14
C TYR A 324 -29.77 16.94 14.42
N GLU A 325 -30.10 18.24 14.46
CA GLU A 325 -31.25 18.82 13.76
C GLU A 325 -31.07 18.71 12.23
N LEU A 326 -29.93 19.09 11.71
CA LEU A 326 -29.63 18.96 10.27
C LEU A 326 -29.70 17.51 9.81
N ILE A 327 -29.10 16.58 10.57
CA ILE A 327 -29.16 15.14 10.24
C ILE A 327 -30.61 14.63 10.27
N SER A 328 -31.41 15.07 11.24
CA SER A 328 -32.80 14.67 11.36
C SER A 328 -33.63 15.18 10.19
N GLU A 329 -33.43 16.43 9.77
CA GLU A 329 -34.08 16.99 8.58
C GLU A 329 -33.72 16.20 7.31
N LEU A 330 -32.44 15.90 7.11
CA LEU A 330 -32.00 15.04 5.99
C LEU A 330 -32.65 13.66 6.05
N CYS A 331 -32.72 13.03 7.23
CA CYS A 331 -33.45 11.77 7.39
C CYS A 331 -34.92 11.86 6.95
N ASP A 332 -35.62 12.93 7.36
CA ASP A 332 -37.05 13.11 7.03
C ASP A 332 -37.28 13.38 5.53
N ARG A 333 -36.33 14.06 4.88
CA ARG A 333 -36.37 14.32 3.43
C ARG A 333 -36.10 13.05 2.64
N TRP A 334 -35.07 12.33 2.96
CA TRP A 334 -34.67 11.07 2.29
C TRP A 334 -35.68 9.92 2.58
N ALA A 335 -36.38 9.95 3.71
CA ALA A 335 -37.44 8.99 3.99
C ALA A 335 -38.62 9.09 3.00
N LYS A 336 -38.83 10.27 2.41
CA LYS A 336 -39.89 10.53 1.42
C LYS A 336 -39.45 10.17 0.00
N ASN A 337 -38.14 10.01 -0.23
CA ASN A 337 -37.66 9.64 -1.54
C ASN A 337 -37.90 8.15 -1.81
N THR A 338 -38.58 7.85 -2.91
CA THR A 338 -38.88 6.49 -3.36
C THR A 338 -38.12 6.10 -4.63
N GLU A 339 -37.40 7.04 -5.23
CA GLU A 339 -36.70 6.87 -6.50
C GLU A 339 -35.23 6.48 -6.27
N ASP A 340 -34.75 5.56 -7.08
CA ASP A 340 -33.34 5.20 -7.17
C ASP A 340 -32.98 4.92 -8.64
N PRO A 341 -32.68 5.97 -9.42
CA PRO A 341 -32.41 5.85 -10.86
C PRO A 341 -31.24 4.91 -11.18
N LYS A 342 -30.23 4.84 -10.31
CA LYS A 342 -29.08 3.92 -10.48
C LYS A 342 -29.54 2.47 -10.37
N LEU A 343 -30.38 2.18 -9.38
CA LEU A 343 -30.97 0.85 -9.20
C LEU A 343 -31.92 0.49 -10.33
N ASP A 344 -32.66 1.45 -10.87
CA ASP A 344 -33.56 1.23 -12.00
C ASP A 344 -32.79 0.91 -13.27
N VAL A 345 -31.70 1.65 -13.57
CA VAL A 345 -30.78 1.32 -14.66
C VAL A 345 -30.18 -0.09 -14.48
N PHE A 346 -29.83 -0.49 -13.26
CA PHE A 346 -29.37 -1.86 -13.00
C PHE A 346 -30.46 -2.89 -13.35
N LYS A 347 -31.70 -2.68 -12.89
CA LYS A 347 -32.84 -3.58 -13.16
C LYS A 347 -33.11 -3.75 -14.65
N ASP A 348 -33.06 -2.65 -15.39
CA ASP A 348 -33.38 -2.62 -16.82
C ASP A 348 -32.29 -3.28 -17.67
N ASN A 349 -31.02 -3.12 -17.27
CA ASN A 349 -29.90 -3.71 -17.97
C ASN A 349 -29.61 -5.17 -17.56
N LEU A 350 -30.24 -5.68 -16.50
CA LEU A 350 -29.93 -7.00 -15.96
C LEU A 350 -30.11 -8.12 -16.99
N ALA A 351 -31.29 -8.18 -17.64
CA ALA A 351 -31.62 -9.25 -18.59
C ALA A 351 -30.98 -9.09 -19.97
N HIS A 352 -30.94 -7.85 -20.48
CA HIS A 352 -30.59 -7.61 -21.89
C HIS A 352 -29.15 -7.20 -22.14
N VAL A 353 -28.46 -6.72 -21.11
CA VAL A 353 -27.07 -6.24 -21.19
C VAL A 353 -26.14 -7.15 -20.39
N LEU A 354 -26.41 -7.33 -19.09
CA LEU A 354 -25.55 -8.07 -18.18
C LEU A 354 -25.68 -9.59 -18.35
N PHE A 355 -26.87 -10.06 -18.74
CA PHE A 355 -27.16 -11.43 -19.11
C PHE A 355 -27.47 -11.61 -20.60
N ASP A 356 -26.90 -10.73 -21.47
CA ASP A 356 -26.96 -10.90 -22.92
C ASP A 356 -26.43 -12.31 -23.30
N PRO A 357 -27.24 -13.20 -23.93
CA PRO A 357 -26.85 -14.58 -24.23
C PRO A 357 -25.64 -14.70 -25.14
N GLU A 358 -25.40 -13.72 -26.00
CA GLU A 358 -24.26 -13.73 -26.92
C GLU A 358 -22.96 -13.35 -26.20
N LYS A 359 -23.04 -12.50 -25.17
CA LYS A 359 -21.89 -12.02 -24.40
C LYS A 359 -21.66 -12.89 -23.16
N ASN A 360 -22.68 -13.04 -22.32
CA ASN A 360 -22.62 -13.78 -21.05
C ASN A 360 -23.02 -15.26 -21.25
N LYS A 361 -22.23 -15.99 -22.02
CA LYS A 361 -22.46 -17.42 -22.30
C LYS A 361 -22.35 -18.31 -21.05
N ALA A 362 -21.60 -17.85 -20.06
CA ALA A 362 -21.48 -18.54 -18.78
C ALA A 362 -22.72 -18.43 -17.90
N HIS A 363 -23.64 -17.52 -18.22
CA HIS A 363 -24.79 -17.14 -17.41
C HIS A 363 -24.41 -16.84 -15.96
N LYS A 364 -23.30 -16.10 -15.77
CA LYS A 364 -22.77 -15.73 -14.46
C LYS A 364 -22.33 -14.27 -14.45
N LEU A 365 -22.72 -13.55 -13.39
CA LEU A 365 -22.40 -12.14 -13.19
C LEU A 365 -21.71 -11.96 -11.85
N VAL A 366 -20.64 -11.18 -11.84
CA VAL A 366 -19.96 -10.72 -10.61
C VAL A 366 -20.27 -9.24 -10.42
N VAL A 367 -20.84 -8.89 -9.26
CA VAL A 367 -21.17 -7.50 -8.91
C VAL A 367 -20.37 -7.09 -7.68
N PHE A 368 -19.61 -6.01 -7.81
CA PHE A 368 -18.87 -5.39 -6.71
C PHE A 368 -19.53 -4.08 -6.27
N SER A 369 -19.61 -3.88 -4.95
CA SER A 369 -20.03 -2.61 -4.32
C SER A 369 -19.18 -2.33 -3.07
N GLU A 370 -18.99 -1.07 -2.70
CA GLU A 370 -18.27 -0.71 -1.47
C GLU A 370 -19.13 -0.86 -0.20
N ALA A 371 -20.46 -0.90 -0.34
CA ALA A 371 -21.40 -0.85 0.77
C ALA A 371 -22.18 -2.17 0.96
N VAL A 372 -22.19 -2.72 2.17
CA VAL A 372 -22.97 -3.92 2.51
C VAL A 372 -24.47 -3.70 2.27
N ASP A 373 -25.00 -2.53 2.63
CA ASP A 373 -26.42 -2.19 2.42
C ASP A 373 -26.80 -2.16 0.93
N THR A 374 -25.86 -1.70 0.07
CA THR A 374 -26.03 -1.75 -1.39
C THR A 374 -26.02 -3.19 -1.88
N VAL A 375 -25.13 -4.04 -1.38
CA VAL A 375 -25.09 -5.49 -1.69
C VAL A 375 -26.43 -6.14 -1.36
N ASP A 376 -27.03 -5.82 -0.21
CA ASP A 376 -28.34 -6.33 0.20
C ASP A 376 -29.46 -5.85 -0.73
N THR A 377 -29.42 -4.61 -1.16
CA THR A 377 -30.41 -4.05 -2.08
C THR A 377 -30.31 -4.69 -3.47
N ILE A 378 -29.09 -4.83 -4.02
CA ILE A 378 -28.85 -5.50 -5.31
C ILE A 378 -29.31 -6.95 -5.25
N LYS A 379 -28.97 -7.68 -4.18
CA LYS A 379 -29.40 -9.07 -3.98
C LYS A 379 -30.93 -9.17 -4.04
N ARG A 380 -31.65 -8.40 -3.23
CA ARG A 380 -33.12 -8.43 -3.16
C ARG A 380 -33.74 -8.14 -4.53
N VAL A 381 -33.20 -7.16 -5.26
CA VAL A 381 -33.72 -6.77 -6.58
C VAL A 381 -33.48 -7.84 -7.62
N ALA A 382 -32.28 -8.44 -7.64
CA ALA A 382 -31.95 -9.50 -8.57
C ALA A 382 -32.76 -10.79 -8.29
N GLU A 383 -32.95 -11.15 -7.01
CA GLU A 383 -33.82 -12.28 -6.61
C GLU A 383 -35.29 -12.05 -7.02
N ALA A 384 -35.80 -10.82 -6.89
CA ALA A 384 -37.16 -10.47 -7.35
C ALA A 384 -37.30 -10.57 -8.87
N LYS A 385 -36.21 -10.52 -9.65
CA LYS A 385 -36.20 -10.75 -11.09
C LYS A 385 -35.95 -12.24 -11.45
N GLY A 386 -35.88 -13.13 -10.46
CA GLY A 386 -35.75 -14.58 -10.64
C GLY A 386 -34.32 -15.13 -10.71
N TYR A 387 -33.30 -14.30 -10.44
CA TYR A 387 -31.89 -14.76 -10.42
C TYR A 387 -31.53 -15.35 -9.06
N ARG A 388 -30.66 -16.37 -9.07
CA ARG A 388 -30.12 -16.99 -7.85
C ARG A 388 -28.86 -16.24 -7.43
N VAL A 389 -28.88 -15.64 -6.25
CA VAL A 389 -27.84 -14.68 -5.82
C VAL A 389 -27.07 -15.17 -4.60
N LEU A 390 -25.76 -15.26 -4.73
CA LEU A 390 -24.83 -15.47 -3.62
C LEU A 390 -24.32 -14.12 -3.09
N LYS A 391 -24.68 -13.80 -1.84
CA LYS A 391 -24.14 -12.64 -1.13
C LYS A 391 -22.88 -13.01 -0.37
N VAL A 392 -21.79 -12.26 -0.58
CA VAL A 392 -20.53 -12.44 0.15
C VAL A 392 -20.04 -11.11 0.72
N THR A 393 -19.83 -11.08 2.02
CA THR A 393 -19.29 -9.94 2.77
C THR A 393 -18.20 -10.42 3.74
N ALA A 394 -17.53 -9.49 4.43
CA ALA A 394 -16.52 -9.85 5.42
C ALA A 394 -17.04 -10.80 6.53
N GLU A 395 -18.33 -10.70 6.86
CA GLU A 395 -18.93 -11.52 7.92
C GLU A 395 -19.08 -13.00 7.57
N ASN A 396 -19.25 -13.32 6.26
CA ASN A 396 -19.57 -14.68 5.83
C ASN A 396 -18.57 -15.27 4.84
N ARG A 397 -17.54 -14.54 4.43
CA ARG A 397 -16.55 -14.95 3.40
C ARG A 397 -15.98 -16.34 3.67
N ASP A 398 -15.47 -16.56 4.88
CA ASP A 398 -14.80 -17.82 5.22
C ASP A 398 -15.76 -19.02 5.21
N LYS A 399 -17.02 -18.78 5.59
CA LYS A 399 -18.08 -19.80 5.57
C LYS A 399 -18.53 -20.12 4.14
N MET A 400 -18.46 -19.16 3.23
CA MET A 400 -18.91 -19.28 1.84
C MET A 400 -17.78 -19.66 0.88
N GLU A 401 -16.54 -19.81 1.36
CA GLU A 401 -15.38 -20.06 0.48
C GLU A 401 -15.55 -21.28 -0.41
N GLN A 402 -16.04 -22.39 0.13
CA GLN A 402 -16.28 -23.60 -0.63
C GLN A 402 -17.39 -23.39 -1.69
N GLU A 403 -18.51 -22.77 -1.33
CA GLU A 403 -19.60 -22.48 -2.27
C GLU A 403 -19.16 -21.54 -3.40
N ILE A 404 -18.30 -20.55 -3.08
CA ILE A 404 -17.75 -19.65 -4.09
C ILE A 404 -16.87 -20.45 -5.07
N ARG A 405 -15.99 -21.33 -4.56
CA ARG A 405 -15.11 -22.14 -5.40
C ARG A 405 -15.91 -23.09 -6.29
N GLU A 406 -16.87 -23.82 -5.73
CA GLU A 406 -17.70 -24.76 -6.46
C GLU A 406 -18.51 -24.10 -7.59
N ASN A 407 -18.96 -22.86 -7.39
CA ASN A 407 -19.85 -22.16 -8.31
C ASN A 407 -19.15 -21.19 -9.26
N PHE A 408 -18.00 -20.61 -8.89
CA PHE A 408 -17.37 -19.51 -9.62
C PHE A 408 -15.91 -19.73 -10.00
N ASP A 409 -15.19 -20.73 -9.43
CA ASP A 409 -13.81 -21.05 -9.83
C ASP A 409 -13.80 -22.07 -10.96
N ALA A 410 -13.26 -21.70 -12.13
CA ALA A 410 -13.15 -22.58 -13.29
C ALA A 410 -12.11 -23.71 -13.12
N ASN A 411 -11.22 -23.59 -12.14
CA ASN A 411 -10.21 -24.63 -11.85
C ASN A 411 -10.70 -25.64 -10.80
N TYR A 412 -11.75 -25.32 -10.07
CA TYR A 412 -12.38 -26.25 -9.12
C TYR A 412 -13.10 -27.37 -9.90
N GLY A 413 -13.07 -28.58 -9.37
CA GLY A 413 -13.64 -29.76 -10.05
C GLY A 413 -12.70 -30.43 -11.07
N LYS A 414 -11.46 -29.94 -11.23
CA LYS A 414 -10.43 -30.56 -12.06
C LYS A 414 -9.62 -31.66 -11.35
N LYS A 415 -9.76 -31.72 -10.03
CA LYS A 415 -9.14 -32.73 -9.17
C LYS A 415 -10.16 -33.81 -8.80
N ASP A 416 -9.68 -35.02 -8.55
CA ASP A 416 -10.52 -36.12 -8.11
C ASP A 416 -11.29 -35.76 -6.83
N GLY A 417 -12.61 -35.99 -6.85
CA GLY A 417 -13.51 -35.71 -5.74
C GLY A 417 -14.05 -34.29 -5.64
N GLU A 418 -13.60 -33.36 -6.48
CA GLU A 418 -14.15 -32.01 -6.59
C GLU A 418 -15.32 -31.96 -7.58
N VAL A 419 -16.42 -31.30 -7.23
CA VAL A 419 -17.60 -31.18 -8.08
C VAL A 419 -17.93 -29.71 -8.34
N GLN A 420 -18.02 -29.33 -9.63
CA GLN A 420 -18.54 -28.03 -10.01
C GLN A 420 -20.06 -28.00 -9.90
N ARG A 421 -20.56 -26.96 -9.25
CA ARG A 421 -22.00 -26.69 -9.10
C ARG A 421 -22.39 -25.45 -9.92
N SER A 422 -23.67 -25.23 -10.10
CA SER A 422 -24.21 -24.02 -10.73
C SER A 422 -25.49 -23.57 -10.04
N ASP A 423 -25.38 -23.36 -8.72
CA ASP A 423 -26.53 -23.01 -7.89
C ASP A 423 -26.85 -21.50 -7.96
N TYR A 424 -25.86 -20.69 -8.38
CA TYR A 424 -25.98 -19.23 -8.40
C TYR A 424 -25.65 -18.66 -9.79
N ASP A 425 -26.43 -17.67 -10.18
CA ASP A 425 -26.25 -16.91 -11.42
C ASP A 425 -25.43 -15.62 -11.16
N ILE A 426 -25.62 -15.03 -9.98
CA ILE A 426 -24.98 -13.77 -9.58
C ILE A 426 -24.23 -13.97 -8.26
N ILE A 427 -23.02 -13.46 -8.19
CA ILE A 427 -22.33 -13.18 -6.91
C ILE A 427 -22.28 -11.67 -6.70
N VAL A 428 -22.84 -11.22 -5.57
CA VAL A 428 -22.80 -9.82 -5.14
C VAL A 428 -21.91 -9.70 -3.90
N THR A 429 -20.90 -8.86 -3.98
CA THR A 429 -19.86 -8.82 -2.94
C THR A 429 -19.35 -7.41 -2.68
N THR A 430 -18.70 -7.25 -1.52
CA THR A 430 -17.87 -6.09 -1.22
C THR A 430 -16.41 -6.34 -1.66
N GLU A 431 -15.49 -5.43 -1.33
CA GLU A 431 -14.05 -5.56 -1.61
C GLU A 431 -13.43 -6.87 -1.07
N VAL A 432 -14.14 -7.59 -0.22
CA VAL A 432 -13.65 -8.82 0.42
C VAL A 432 -13.27 -9.91 -0.58
N LEU A 433 -13.85 -9.92 -1.79
CA LEU A 433 -13.49 -10.83 -2.87
C LEU A 433 -12.57 -10.21 -3.94
N ALA A 434 -12.15 -8.97 -3.76
CA ALA A 434 -11.15 -8.36 -4.65
C ALA A 434 -9.79 -9.05 -4.54
N GLU A 435 -9.55 -9.85 -3.48
CA GLU A 435 -8.31 -10.59 -3.28
C GLU A 435 -8.56 -12.04 -2.84
N GLY A 436 -7.60 -12.91 -3.13
CA GLY A 436 -7.51 -14.26 -2.57
C GLY A 436 -8.43 -15.33 -3.16
N ILE A 437 -9.32 -15.04 -4.12
CA ILE A 437 -10.26 -16.00 -4.70
C ILE A 437 -10.37 -15.86 -6.22
N ASN A 438 -10.81 -16.92 -6.88
CA ASN A 438 -11.02 -16.95 -8.34
C ASN A 438 -12.51 -16.93 -8.67
N LEU A 439 -12.90 -16.05 -9.60
CA LEU A 439 -14.28 -15.93 -10.08
C LEU A 439 -14.40 -16.11 -11.61
N HIS A 440 -13.45 -16.79 -12.21
CA HIS A 440 -13.23 -16.84 -13.66
C HIS A 440 -14.09 -17.88 -14.42
N ARG A 441 -15.10 -18.46 -13.76
CA ARG A 441 -16.24 -19.06 -14.46
C ARG A 441 -17.22 -18.00 -14.97
N ALA A 442 -17.27 -16.84 -14.29
CA ALA A 442 -18.00 -15.69 -14.82
C ALA A 442 -17.15 -15.00 -15.91
N ASN A 443 -17.83 -14.39 -16.85
CA ASN A 443 -17.21 -13.55 -17.87
C ASN A 443 -17.84 -12.15 -17.97
N THR A 444 -18.72 -11.82 -17.05
CA THR A 444 -19.33 -10.48 -16.93
C THR A 444 -19.12 -9.96 -15.52
N ILE A 445 -18.58 -8.75 -15.42
CA ILE A 445 -18.35 -8.07 -14.16
C ILE A 445 -19.00 -6.69 -14.20
N LEU A 446 -19.70 -6.34 -13.12
CA LEU A 446 -20.25 -5.02 -12.88
C LEU A 446 -19.61 -4.39 -11.65
N ASN A 447 -18.96 -3.26 -11.82
CA ASN A 447 -18.60 -2.37 -10.73
C ASN A 447 -19.75 -1.42 -10.47
N TYR A 448 -20.57 -1.74 -9.48
CA TYR A 448 -21.74 -0.93 -9.11
C TYR A 448 -21.32 0.42 -8.52
N ASP A 449 -20.21 0.43 -7.80
CA ASP A 449 -19.58 1.65 -7.29
C ASP A 449 -18.20 1.79 -7.87
N THR A 450 -17.83 3.01 -8.25
CA THR A 450 -16.48 3.39 -8.64
C THR A 450 -15.60 3.50 -7.40
N PRO A 451 -14.59 2.64 -7.22
CA PRO A 451 -13.69 2.76 -6.08
C PRO A 451 -12.80 3.99 -6.23
N TRP A 452 -12.55 4.67 -5.13
CA TRP A 452 -11.64 5.82 -5.06
C TRP A 452 -10.17 5.44 -5.32
N ASN A 453 -9.86 4.18 -5.20
CA ASN A 453 -8.57 3.61 -5.55
C ASN A 453 -8.73 2.77 -6.82
N SER A 454 -8.20 3.26 -7.91
CA SER A 454 -8.27 2.62 -9.24
C SER A 454 -7.62 1.24 -9.28
N THR A 455 -6.60 0.97 -8.45
CA THR A 455 -5.99 -0.36 -8.37
C THR A 455 -6.98 -1.43 -7.89
N ARG A 456 -8.02 -1.03 -7.14
CA ARG A 456 -9.11 -1.95 -6.75
C ARG A 456 -9.94 -2.41 -7.95
N LEU A 457 -10.19 -1.54 -8.94
CA LEU A 457 -10.84 -1.98 -10.18
C LEU A 457 -10.04 -3.07 -10.87
N MET A 458 -8.73 -2.88 -10.98
CA MET A 458 -7.83 -3.88 -11.57
C MET A 458 -7.87 -5.20 -10.78
N GLN A 459 -7.84 -5.12 -9.45
CA GLN A 459 -7.96 -6.29 -8.59
C GLN A 459 -9.29 -7.01 -8.78
N ARG A 460 -10.43 -6.28 -8.84
CA ARG A 460 -11.77 -6.84 -9.10
C ARG A 460 -11.83 -7.54 -10.45
N ILE A 461 -11.41 -6.87 -11.52
CA ILE A 461 -11.38 -7.43 -12.87
C ILE A 461 -10.45 -8.64 -12.93
N GLY A 462 -9.31 -8.59 -12.27
CA GLY A 462 -8.35 -9.68 -12.14
C GLY A 462 -8.92 -10.94 -11.45
N ARG A 463 -10.07 -10.89 -10.77
CA ARG A 463 -10.74 -12.09 -10.23
C ARG A 463 -11.47 -12.87 -11.31
N VAL A 464 -12.02 -12.19 -12.31
CA VAL A 464 -12.74 -12.77 -13.45
C VAL A 464 -11.80 -13.02 -14.63
N ASN A 465 -10.94 -12.06 -14.92
CA ASN A 465 -9.95 -12.13 -15.98
C ASN A 465 -8.70 -12.89 -15.52
N ARG A 466 -8.76 -14.23 -15.51
CA ARG A 466 -7.66 -15.10 -15.05
C ARG A 466 -7.27 -16.15 -16.08
N ILE A 467 -6.03 -16.62 -15.95
CA ILE A 467 -5.51 -17.79 -16.67
C ILE A 467 -6.40 -19.00 -16.35
N GLY A 468 -6.81 -19.74 -17.38
CA GLY A 468 -7.69 -20.90 -17.23
C GLY A 468 -9.17 -20.57 -17.22
N SER A 469 -9.56 -19.33 -17.53
CA SER A 469 -10.96 -18.98 -17.79
C SER A 469 -11.54 -19.88 -18.90
N THR A 470 -12.80 -20.29 -18.73
CA THR A 470 -13.54 -21.05 -19.72
C THR A 470 -14.04 -20.19 -20.89
N GLN A 471 -13.99 -18.87 -20.73
CA GLN A 471 -14.49 -17.88 -21.69
C GLN A 471 -13.35 -17.13 -22.35
N GLY A 472 -13.47 -16.86 -23.65
CA GLY A 472 -12.45 -16.10 -24.41
C GLY A 472 -12.52 -14.58 -24.23
N LYS A 473 -13.61 -14.05 -23.67
CA LYS A 473 -13.82 -12.63 -23.46
C LYS A 473 -14.42 -12.36 -22.09
N VAL A 474 -13.98 -11.28 -21.44
CA VAL A 474 -14.52 -10.75 -20.19
C VAL A 474 -15.10 -9.37 -20.45
N TYR A 475 -16.36 -9.19 -20.13
CA TYR A 475 -17.11 -7.93 -20.32
C TYR A 475 -17.13 -7.16 -19.02
N VAL A 476 -16.63 -5.92 -19.05
CA VAL A 476 -16.52 -5.04 -17.89
C VAL A 476 -17.53 -3.90 -18.01
N TYR A 477 -18.35 -3.75 -16.98
CA TYR A 477 -19.34 -2.68 -16.87
C TYR A 477 -19.06 -1.87 -15.61
N ASN A 478 -19.10 -0.53 -15.73
CA ASN A 478 -18.86 0.39 -14.62
C ASN A 478 -20.03 1.39 -14.55
N PHE A 479 -20.62 1.55 -13.36
CA PHE A 479 -21.43 2.73 -13.11
C PHE A 479 -20.54 3.93 -12.90
N LYS A 480 -20.81 5.03 -13.59
CA LYS A 480 -20.18 6.32 -13.31
C LYS A 480 -20.90 7.03 -12.16
N PRO A 481 -20.17 7.84 -11.36
CA PRO A 481 -20.79 8.77 -10.42
C PRO A 481 -21.77 9.71 -11.12
N SER A 482 -22.68 10.31 -10.35
CA SER A 482 -23.52 11.39 -10.85
C SER A 482 -22.65 12.60 -11.25
N ALA A 483 -23.18 13.47 -12.14
CA ALA A 483 -22.47 14.68 -12.53
C ALA A 483 -22.25 15.61 -11.31
N GLU A 484 -23.20 15.65 -10.40
CA GLU A 484 -23.18 16.43 -9.18
C GLU A 484 -22.14 15.89 -8.18
N GLY A 485 -22.09 14.56 -7.97
CA GLY A 485 -21.14 13.94 -7.08
C GLY A 485 -19.70 14.02 -7.60
N ASP A 486 -19.48 13.90 -8.91
CA ASP A 486 -18.15 14.02 -9.50
C ASP A 486 -17.63 15.46 -9.46
N ALA A 487 -18.48 16.46 -9.70
CA ALA A 487 -18.10 17.86 -9.61
C ALA A 487 -17.57 18.23 -8.21
N GLU A 488 -18.22 17.71 -7.16
CA GLU A 488 -17.85 18.02 -5.78
C GLU A 488 -16.55 17.36 -5.32
N ILE A 489 -16.33 16.11 -5.66
CA ILE A 489 -15.19 15.31 -5.17
C ILE A 489 -14.13 15.04 -6.24
N GLN A 490 -14.37 15.42 -7.47
CA GLN A 490 -13.49 15.14 -8.63
C GLN A 490 -13.05 13.66 -8.67
N LEU A 491 -14.00 12.76 -8.38
CA LEU A 491 -13.73 11.35 -8.18
C LEU A 491 -13.20 10.69 -9.45
N VAL A 492 -13.87 10.94 -10.58
CA VAL A 492 -13.49 10.38 -11.88
C VAL A 492 -12.08 10.84 -12.25
N GLN A 493 -11.81 12.14 -12.12
CA GLN A 493 -10.49 12.71 -12.44
C GLN A 493 -9.39 12.17 -11.54
N LYS A 494 -9.64 12.05 -10.23
CA LYS A 494 -8.67 11.49 -9.28
C LYS A 494 -8.40 10.00 -9.53
N ALA A 495 -9.45 9.21 -9.81
CA ALA A 495 -9.31 7.80 -10.15
C ALA A 495 -8.54 7.61 -11.45
N TYR A 496 -8.89 8.38 -12.48
CA TYR A 496 -8.20 8.39 -13.78
C TYR A 496 -6.72 8.73 -13.63
N THR A 497 -6.39 9.82 -12.93
CA THR A 497 -5.01 10.27 -12.71
C THR A 497 -4.17 9.20 -12.00
N LYS A 498 -4.72 8.54 -10.97
CA LYS A 498 -4.02 7.45 -10.27
C LYS A 498 -3.83 6.23 -11.16
N LEU A 499 -4.83 5.88 -11.96
CA LEU A 499 -4.76 4.75 -12.87
C LEU A 499 -3.73 5.00 -13.98
N GLN A 500 -3.70 6.21 -14.52
CA GLN A 500 -2.73 6.61 -15.54
C GLN A 500 -1.28 6.57 -15.01
N SER A 501 -1.08 6.99 -13.75
CA SER A 501 0.22 6.85 -13.07
C SER A 501 0.62 5.37 -12.92
N PHE A 502 -0.34 4.51 -12.58
CA PHE A 502 -0.10 3.08 -12.46
C PHE A 502 0.24 2.45 -13.82
N HIS A 503 -0.52 2.75 -14.87
CA HIS A 503 -0.25 2.28 -16.23
C HIS A 503 1.14 2.70 -16.70
N THR A 504 1.54 3.94 -16.44
CA THR A 504 2.86 4.46 -16.82
C THR A 504 4.00 3.77 -16.05
N LEU A 505 3.80 3.47 -14.75
CA LEU A 505 4.82 2.83 -13.91
C LEU A 505 5.00 1.35 -14.21
N PHE A 506 3.89 0.65 -14.39
CA PHE A 506 3.88 -0.81 -14.44
C PHE A 506 3.48 -1.34 -15.81
N GLY A 507 2.90 -0.48 -16.69
CA GLY A 507 2.24 -0.84 -17.93
C GLY A 507 1.05 -1.80 -17.71
N GLU A 508 0.04 -1.72 -18.52
CA GLU A 508 -1.10 -2.64 -18.51
C GLU A 508 -1.53 -2.95 -19.95
N ASP A 509 -2.10 -4.12 -20.15
CA ASP A 509 -2.53 -4.55 -21.48
C ASP A 509 -3.94 -4.07 -21.84
N ASN A 510 -4.72 -3.50 -20.87
CA ASN A 510 -6.13 -3.20 -21.08
C ASN A 510 -6.61 -1.97 -20.33
N GLN A 511 -7.59 -1.27 -20.91
CA GLN A 511 -8.37 -0.24 -20.25
C GLN A 511 -9.28 -0.84 -19.17
N VAL A 512 -9.43 -0.18 -18.05
CA VAL A 512 -10.11 -0.74 -16.87
C VAL A 512 -11.28 0.11 -16.40
N TYR A 513 -11.18 1.44 -16.53
CA TYR A 513 -12.14 2.39 -16.00
C TYR A 513 -12.89 3.17 -17.07
N THR A 514 -12.19 3.77 -18.04
CA THR A 514 -12.77 4.50 -19.17
C THR A 514 -12.16 4.08 -20.49
N ALA A 515 -12.89 4.28 -21.58
CA ALA A 515 -12.39 4.04 -22.92
C ALA A 515 -11.31 5.08 -23.37
N GLU A 516 -11.14 6.15 -22.59
CA GLU A 516 -10.20 7.23 -22.85
C GLU A 516 -8.84 7.01 -22.16
N GLU A 517 -8.67 5.92 -21.39
CA GLU A 517 -7.41 5.57 -20.79
C GLU A 517 -6.36 5.31 -21.86
N GLU A 518 -5.23 6.00 -21.77
CA GLU A 518 -4.05 5.61 -22.51
C GLU A 518 -3.39 4.45 -21.80
N VAL A 519 -3.56 3.27 -22.36
CA VAL A 519 -2.80 2.09 -21.98
C VAL A 519 -1.40 2.30 -22.54
N SER A 520 -0.46 2.65 -21.67
CA SER A 520 0.94 2.54 -22.04
C SER A 520 1.28 1.07 -22.05
N HIS A 521 1.17 0.45 -23.22
CA HIS A 521 2.05 -0.68 -23.51
C HIS A 521 3.45 -0.19 -23.16
N TYR A 522 4.17 -1.00 -22.42
CA TYR A 522 5.56 -0.71 -22.05
C TYR A 522 6.35 -0.57 -23.35
N ASP A 523 6.22 0.59 -23.96
CA ASP A 523 6.88 0.87 -25.23
C ASP A 523 8.32 1.26 -24.94
N LEU A 524 9.13 0.24 -24.64
CA LEU A 524 10.58 0.32 -24.72
C LEU A 524 11.04 0.56 -26.19
N ASN A 525 10.09 0.65 -27.14
CA ASN A 525 10.37 0.96 -28.53
C ASN A 525 10.89 2.39 -28.75
N THR A 526 10.83 3.26 -27.76
CA THR A 526 11.58 4.53 -27.82
C THR A 526 13.05 4.37 -27.39
N ILE A 527 13.46 3.21 -26.81
CA ILE A 527 14.87 2.95 -26.47
C ILE A 527 15.40 1.69 -27.16
N VAL A 528 14.63 0.61 -27.30
CA VAL A 528 14.95 -0.55 -28.17
C VAL A 528 13.65 -1.35 -28.42
N ASN A 529 13.18 -1.45 -29.63
CA ASN A 529 12.11 -2.31 -30.17
C ASN A 529 11.53 -3.39 -29.21
N GLY A 530 10.43 -3.15 -28.48
CA GLY A 530 9.61 -4.19 -27.86
C GLY A 530 9.04 -3.89 -26.47
N ASP A 531 7.82 -4.33 -26.24
CA ASP A 531 7.00 -4.26 -25.01
C ASP A 531 7.52 -5.12 -23.82
N GLU A 532 8.82 -5.27 -23.66
CA GLU A 532 9.42 -6.27 -22.77
C GLU A 532 9.95 -5.64 -21.47
N SER A 533 9.70 -6.30 -20.32
CA SER A 533 10.56 -6.09 -19.15
C SER A 533 12.00 -6.43 -19.57
N PRO A 534 12.96 -5.51 -19.44
CA PRO A 534 14.34 -5.78 -19.87
C PRO A 534 14.94 -7.03 -19.24
N LEU A 535 14.58 -7.32 -17.97
CA LEU A 535 15.03 -8.51 -17.26
C LEU A 535 14.34 -9.79 -17.74
N GLU A 536 13.09 -9.73 -18.17
CA GLU A 536 12.35 -10.93 -18.61
C GLU A 536 12.98 -11.57 -19.85
N LYS A 537 13.45 -10.76 -20.78
CA LYS A 537 14.20 -11.23 -21.95
C LYS A 537 15.41 -12.08 -21.54
N TYR A 538 16.20 -11.61 -20.59
CA TYR A 538 17.40 -12.33 -20.13
C TYR A 538 17.06 -13.58 -19.33
N ILE A 539 16.00 -13.53 -18.52
CA ILE A 539 15.48 -14.70 -17.79
C ILE A 539 15.02 -15.78 -18.77
N TYR A 540 14.33 -15.39 -19.83
CA TYR A 540 13.87 -16.32 -20.87
C TYR A 540 15.07 -16.94 -21.64
N GLU A 541 16.04 -16.11 -22.05
CA GLU A 541 17.26 -16.61 -22.69
C GLU A 541 18.03 -17.60 -21.81
N LEU A 542 18.12 -17.32 -20.51
CA LEU A 542 18.75 -18.20 -19.53
C LEU A 542 17.98 -19.52 -19.38
N LYS A 543 16.65 -19.48 -19.39
CA LYS A 543 15.80 -20.68 -19.38
C LYS A 543 16.04 -21.53 -20.63
N GLN A 544 16.04 -20.92 -21.81
CA GLN A 544 16.34 -21.63 -23.07
C GLN A 544 17.75 -22.25 -23.05
N TYR A 545 18.74 -21.51 -22.55
CA TYR A 545 20.10 -22.04 -22.42
C TYR A 545 20.15 -23.25 -21.50
N LYS A 546 19.47 -23.20 -20.35
CA LYS A 546 19.35 -24.32 -19.41
C LYS A 546 18.68 -25.55 -20.05
N GLU A 547 17.64 -25.37 -20.85
CA GLU A 547 16.93 -26.45 -21.54
C GLU A 547 17.81 -27.09 -22.64
N LYS A 548 18.56 -26.28 -23.38
CA LYS A 548 19.48 -26.78 -24.42
C LYS A 548 20.75 -27.40 -23.86
N HIS A 549 21.28 -26.89 -22.77
CA HIS A 549 22.59 -27.26 -22.22
C HIS A 549 22.54 -27.50 -20.70
N PRO A 550 21.73 -28.43 -20.20
CA PRO A 550 21.49 -28.60 -18.77
C PRO A 550 22.76 -28.91 -17.97
N VAL A 551 23.62 -29.78 -18.48
CA VAL A 551 24.88 -30.16 -17.81
C VAL A 551 25.85 -28.98 -17.71
N ARG A 552 25.96 -28.17 -18.76
CA ARG A 552 26.83 -27.00 -18.78
C ARG A 552 26.28 -25.89 -17.89
N TYR A 553 24.97 -25.72 -17.86
CA TYR A 553 24.28 -24.78 -16.98
C TYR A 553 24.55 -25.12 -15.51
N ASP A 554 24.37 -26.40 -15.13
CA ASP A 554 24.61 -26.85 -13.76
C ASP A 554 26.09 -26.75 -13.35
N TYR A 555 27.00 -27.01 -14.29
CA TYR A 555 28.44 -26.79 -14.07
C TYR A 555 28.74 -25.32 -13.75
N ILE A 556 28.22 -24.38 -14.55
CA ILE A 556 28.43 -22.94 -14.34
C ILE A 556 27.87 -22.47 -12.99
N LEU A 557 26.66 -22.92 -12.65
CA LEU A 557 26.03 -22.57 -11.37
C LEU A 557 26.79 -23.05 -10.15
N ASN A 558 27.42 -24.20 -10.23
CA ASN A 558 28.14 -24.84 -9.13
C ASN A 558 29.65 -24.53 -9.15
N CYS A 559 30.11 -23.72 -10.11
CA CYS A 559 31.49 -23.32 -10.19
C CYS A 559 31.86 -22.43 -9.00
N GLN A 560 32.80 -22.87 -8.17
CA GLN A 560 33.27 -22.14 -6.98
C GLN A 560 34.48 -21.27 -7.25
N GLU A 561 35.09 -21.40 -8.42
CA GLU A 561 36.31 -20.67 -8.78
C GLU A 561 35.98 -19.29 -9.37
N GLN A 562 36.93 -18.36 -9.23
CA GLN A 562 36.86 -17.07 -9.88
C GLN A 562 36.94 -17.25 -11.40
N LEU A 563 35.94 -16.77 -12.13
CA LEU A 563 35.87 -16.92 -13.58
C LEU A 563 36.38 -15.65 -14.27
N GLN A 564 37.19 -15.83 -15.29
CA GLN A 564 37.69 -14.74 -16.14
C GLN A 564 37.67 -15.19 -17.60
N ALA A 565 37.17 -14.33 -18.46
CA ALA A 565 37.11 -14.60 -19.90
C ALA A 565 37.31 -13.29 -20.70
N ALA A 566 37.82 -13.43 -21.90
CA ALA A 566 37.90 -12.34 -22.86
C ALA A 566 37.32 -12.76 -24.21
N THR A 567 36.69 -11.81 -24.91
CA THR A 567 36.09 -12.04 -26.22
C THR A 567 36.12 -10.76 -27.06
N SER A 568 36.20 -10.89 -28.39
CA SER A 568 36.28 -9.78 -29.33
C SER A 568 34.95 -9.00 -29.49
N THR A 569 33.89 -9.46 -28.87
CA THR A 569 32.54 -8.84 -29.03
C THR A 569 32.22 -7.76 -28.00
N LEU A 570 33.07 -7.59 -26.98
CA LEU A 570 32.90 -6.52 -25.99
C LEU A 570 33.48 -5.18 -26.47
N ASP A 571 33.07 -4.08 -25.87
CA ASP A 571 33.35 -2.69 -26.25
C ASP A 571 34.71 -2.14 -25.82
N GLY A 572 35.65 -3.01 -25.48
CA GLY A 572 36.99 -2.61 -24.98
C GLY A 572 37.07 -2.25 -23.51
N ASN A 573 35.98 -2.48 -22.78
CA ASN A 573 35.92 -2.30 -21.33
C ASN A 573 36.01 -3.65 -20.59
N GLY A 574 36.46 -3.61 -19.34
CA GLY A 574 36.35 -4.74 -18.42
C GLY A 574 35.03 -4.64 -17.64
N TYR A 575 34.37 -5.77 -17.47
CA TYR A 575 33.10 -5.89 -16.72
C TYR A 575 33.28 -6.90 -15.58
N PHE A 576 32.97 -6.51 -14.36
CA PHE A 576 33.29 -7.28 -13.17
C PHE A 576 32.09 -7.47 -12.27
N LEU A 577 31.89 -8.69 -11.78
CA LEU A 577 31.08 -8.99 -10.61
C LEU A 577 31.99 -9.06 -9.40
N VAL A 578 31.87 -8.11 -8.48
CA VAL A 578 32.66 -7.99 -7.26
C VAL A 578 31.77 -8.38 -6.08
N ARG A 579 32.22 -9.32 -5.25
CA ARG A 579 31.49 -9.79 -4.07
C ARG A 579 32.19 -9.43 -2.78
N THR A 580 31.40 -9.13 -1.76
CA THR A 580 31.90 -9.09 -0.37
C THR A 580 31.56 -10.40 0.34
N PRO A 581 32.30 -10.77 1.41
CA PRO A 581 32.08 -12.06 2.09
C PRO A 581 30.66 -12.31 2.60
N ARG A 582 29.83 -11.26 2.74
CA ARG A 582 28.50 -11.35 3.33
C ARG A 582 27.42 -10.61 2.53
N GLN A 583 27.69 -10.20 1.30
CA GLN A 583 26.73 -9.43 0.50
C GLN A 583 26.57 -9.94 -0.93
N SER A 584 25.47 -9.48 -1.54
CA SER A 584 25.25 -9.59 -2.98
C SER A 584 26.38 -8.94 -3.76
N GLY A 585 26.57 -9.36 -5.00
CA GLY A 585 27.62 -8.82 -5.87
C GLY A 585 27.32 -7.38 -6.31
N PHE A 586 28.38 -6.66 -6.59
CA PHE A 586 28.37 -5.35 -7.24
C PHE A 586 28.87 -5.49 -8.67
N PHE A 587 28.17 -4.87 -9.61
CA PHE A 587 28.61 -4.84 -10.99
C PHE A 587 29.44 -3.57 -11.26
N VAL A 588 30.59 -3.74 -11.89
CA VAL A 588 31.55 -2.65 -12.14
C VAL A 588 32.01 -2.70 -13.58
N LYS A 589 31.95 -1.56 -14.27
CA LYS A 589 32.55 -1.32 -15.57
C LYS A 589 33.88 -0.60 -15.37
N VAL A 590 34.92 -1.05 -16.03
CA VAL A 590 36.23 -0.42 -16.01
C VAL A 590 36.65 -0.10 -17.44
N ASN A 591 36.88 1.17 -17.72
CA ASN A 591 37.52 1.61 -18.95
C ASN A 591 39.02 1.56 -18.71
N PRO A 592 39.83 0.81 -19.51
CA PRO A 592 41.26 0.73 -19.34
C PRO A 592 41.99 2.08 -19.33
N MET A 593 41.47 3.04 -20.08
CA MET A 593 41.99 4.41 -20.17
C MET A 593 41.68 5.28 -18.95
N GLU A 594 40.79 4.82 -18.08
CA GLU A 594 40.35 5.55 -16.88
C GLU A 594 41.00 4.95 -15.63
N ASN A 595 41.31 5.81 -14.66
CA ASN A 595 41.89 5.37 -13.38
C ASN A 595 40.87 4.89 -12.35
N LYS A 596 39.57 4.78 -12.71
CA LYS A 596 38.50 4.41 -11.79
C LYS A 596 37.51 3.47 -12.46
N GLY A 597 37.06 2.45 -11.71
CA GLY A 597 35.88 1.68 -12.06
C GLY A 597 34.59 2.43 -11.72
N LYS A 598 33.53 2.19 -12.50
CA LYS A 598 32.20 2.74 -12.32
C LYS A 598 31.24 1.62 -11.95
N LEU A 599 30.48 1.78 -10.85
CA LEU A 599 29.37 0.87 -10.55
C LEU A 599 28.27 1.03 -11.61
N ILE A 600 27.73 -0.09 -12.04
CA ILE A 600 26.66 -0.19 -13.04
C ILE A 600 25.55 -1.09 -12.50
N SER A 601 24.37 -1.04 -13.14
CA SER A 601 23.25 -1.92 -12.80
C SER A 601 23.44 -3.34 -13.37
N ALA A 602 22.66 -4.29 -12.86
CA ALA A 602 22.63 -5.65 -13.41
C ALA A 602 22.18 -5.66 -14.87
N LEU A 603 21.20 -4.81 -15.20
CA LEU A 603 20.70 -4.68 -16.57
C LEU A 603 21.79 -4.17 -17.52
N GLU A 604 22.49 -3.09 -17.13
CA GLU A 604 23.60 -2.54 -17.90
C GLU A 604 24.72 -3.59 -18.09
N MET A 605 25.00 -4.39 -17.04
CA MET A 605 25.96 -5.50 -17.14
C MET A 605 25.51 -6.53 -18.19
N TYR A 606 24.26 -6.97 -18.17
CA TYR A 606 23.74 -7.97 -19.09
C TYR A 606 23.73 -7.46 -20.55
N GLU A 607 23.35 -6.22 -20.78
CA GLU A 607 23.34 -5.60 -22.10
C GLU A 607 24.72 -5.58 -22.75
N HIS A 608 25.75 -5.27 -21.95
CA HIS A 608 27.11 -5.16 -22.46
C HIS A 608 27.88 -6.50 -22.52
N CYS A 609 27.53 -7.47 -21.69
CA CYS A 609 28.25 -8.74 -21.59
C CYS A 609 27.64 -9.86 -22.44
N ARG A 610 26.58 -9.60 -23.19
CA ARG A 610 25.95 -10.57 -24.05
C ARG A 610 26.84 -10.91 -25.24
N VAL A 611 27.13 -12.20 -25.42
CA VAL A 611 27.91 -12.74 -26.53
C VAL A 611 27.15 -13.89 -27.20
N ALA A 612 27.51 -14.23 -28.45
CA ALA A 612 26.95 -15.38 -29.14
C ALA A 612 27.40 -16.71 -28.50
N GLU A 613 26.58 -17.77 -28.61
CA GLU A 613 26.89 -19.08 -28.03
C GLU A 613 28.21 -19.69 -28.55
N ASP A 614 28.59 -19.34 -29.76
CA ASP A 614 29.82 -19.79 -30.46
C ASP A 614 30.99 -18.81 -30.31
N ALA A 615 30.83 -17.78 -29.49
CA ALA A 615 31.93 -16.82 -29.26
C ALA A 615 33.18 -17.52 -28.71
N THR A 616 34.29 -17.28 -29.37
CA THR A 616 35.57 -17.84 -28.97
C THR A 616 36.22 -17.04 -27.85
N SER A 617 36.77 -17.74 -26.86
CA SER A 617 37.59 -17.12 -25.81
C SER A 617 38.90 -16.64 -26.37
N LEU A 618 39.28 -15.42 -26.03
CA LEU A 618 40.59 -14.83 -26.35
C LEU A 618 41.51 -14.85 -25.11
N PRO A 619 42.81 -14.72 -25.31
CA PRO A 619 43.74 -14.45 -24.20
C PRO A 619 43.33 -13.23 -23.42
N LEU A 620 43.50 -13.24 -22.11
CA LEU A 620 43.24 -12.06 -21.27
C LEU A 620 44.14 -10.89 -21.69
N PRO A 621 43.63 -9.64 -21.72
CA PRO A 621 44.44 -8.49 -22.05
C PRO A 621 45.54 -8.25 -21.00
N GLU A 622 46.68 -7.68 -21.36
CA GLU A 622 47.79 -7.44 -20.45
C GLU A 622 47.41 -6.61 -19.22
N HIS A 623 46.46 -5.71 -19.35
CA HIS A 623 45.98 -4.83 -18.28
C HIS A 623 44.91 -5.45 -17.36
N TRP A 624 44.54 -6.74 -17.57
CA TRP A 624 43.40 -7.35 -16.86
C TRP A 624 43.50 -7.29 -15.34
N GLU A 625 44.73 -7.45 -14.80
CA GLU A 625 44.96 -7.46 -13.35
C GLU A 625 44.90 -6.03 -12.75
N GLU A 626 45.25 -5.03 -13.54
CA GLU A 626 45.08 -3.63 -13.16
C GLU A 626 43.61 -3.24 -13.13
N ASP A 627 42.84 -3.65 -14.14
CA ASP A 627 41.39 -3.37 -14.20
C ASP A 627 40.64 -4.11 -13.10
N ARG A 628 41.02 -5.35 -12.75
CA ARG A 628 40.52 -6.06 -11.58
C ARG A 628 40.72 -5.23 -10.31
N LYS A 629 41.92 -4.71 -10.08
CA LYS A 629 42.22 -3.86 -8.92
C LYS A 629 41.43 -2.56 -8.92
N LYS A 630 41.18 -1.93 -10.11
CA LYS A 630 40.35 -0.76 -10.25
C LYS A 630 38.90 -1.08 -9.86
N ALA A 631 38.34 -2.24 -10.27
CA ALA A 631 37.03 -2.70 -9.92
C ALA A 631 36.87 -2.94 -8.40
N GLU A 632 37.77 -3.68 -7.78
CA GLU A 632 37.79 -3.91 -6.34
C GLU A 632 37.92 -2.59 -5.55
N LYS A 633 38.77 -1.66 -6.03
CA LYS A 633 38.91 -0.34 -5.43
C LYS A 633 37.64 0.48 -5.53
N ALA A 634 36.93 0.43 -6.66
CA ALA A 634 35.66 1.14 -6.85
C ALA A 634 34.61 0.68 -5.84
N VAL A 635 34.45 -0.63 -5.65
CA VAL A 635 33.52 -1.19 -4.66
C VAL A 635 33.94 -0.86 -3.24
N ASN A 636 35.25 -1.04 -2.92
CA ASN A 636 35.76 -0.70 -1.58
C ASN A 636 35.61 0.80 -1.27
N GLN A 637 35.78 1.69 -2.26
CA GLN A 637 35.54 3.12 -2.10
C GLN A 637 34.01 3.42 -1.95
N HIS A 638 33.17 2.70 -2.67
CA HIS A 638 31.71 2.81 -2.51
C HIS A 638 31.32 2.39 -1.09
N LEU A 639 31.75 1.23 -0.64
CA LEU A 639 31.56 0.74 0.72
C LEU A 639 32.12 1.69 1.78
N HIS A 640 33.25 2.33 1.51
CA HIS A 640 33.84 3.34 2.40
C HIS A 640 33.01 4.64 2.42
N ARG A 641 32.54 5.12 1.27
CA ARG A 641 31.63 6.29 1.20
C ARG A 641 30.31 6.05 1.92
N MET A 642 29.76 4.83 1.84
CA MET A 642 28.64 4.42 2.69
C MET A 642 28.96 4.66 4.17
N ASN A 643 30.21 4.63 4.53
CA ASN A 643 30.72 4.83 5.87
C ASN A 643 30.96 6.30 6.29
N VAL A 644 30.85 7.29 5.43
CA VAL A 644 31.30 8.67 5.73
C VAL A 644 30.15 9.71 5.71
N ARG A 645 28.96 9.36 5.23
CA ARG A 645 27.85 10.33 5.17
C ARG A 645 27.23 10.64 6.53
N ILE A 646 26.95 11.91 6.75
CA ILE A 646 26.32 12.43 7.99
C ILE A 646 24.83 12.06 7.98
N GLY A 647 24.43 11.18 8.90
CA GLY A 647 23.02 10.88 9.13
C GLY A 647 22.28 12.17 9.53
N SER A 648 21.35 12.61 8.69
CA SER A 648 20.47 13.74 8.93
C SER A 648 19.07 13.21 9.23
N GLY A 649 18.44 13.70 10.28
CA GLY A 649 17.09 13.36 10.70
C GLY A 649 16.91 13.37 12.21
N LYS A 650 15.69 13.65 12.68
CA LYS A 650 15.38 13.76 14.12
C LYS A 650 15.89 12.55 14.93
N LYS A 651 15.69 11.32 14.43
CA LYS A 651 16.11 10.08 15.10
C LYS A 651 17.63 9.95 15.18
N ALA A 652 18.36 10.26 14.10
CA ALA A 652 19.81 10.25 14.09
C ALA A 652 20.39 11.31 15.03
N THR A 653 19.84 12.51 15.02
CA THR A 653 20.24 13.59 15.95
C THR A 653 20.02 13.17 17.39
N MET A 654 18.86 12.61 17.71
CA MET A 654 18.54 12.12 19.05
C MET A 654 19.49 10.99 19.49
N ALA A 655 19.79 10.02 18.62
CA ALA A 655 20.73 8.95 18.92
C ALA A 655 22.15 9.48 19.15
N LYS A 656 22.60 10.50 18.40
CA LYS A 656 23.90 11.16 18.63
C LYS A 656 23.97 11.84 19.99
N GLU A 657 22.91 12.52 20.39
CA GLU A 657 22.84 13.16 21.70
C GLU A 657 22.87 12.15 22.85
N ILE A 658 22.15 11.04 22.70
CA ILE A 658 22.13 9.92 23.66
C ILE A 658 23.55 9.35 23.82
N LEU A 659 24.23 9.01 22.72
CA LEU A 659 25.59 8.46 22.78
C LEU A 659 26.59 9.46 23.40
N ARG A 660 26.49 10.75 23.07
CA ARG A 660 27.35 11.78 23.69
C ARG A 660 27.09 11.91 25.19
N ARG A 661 25.81 11.85 25.61
CA ARG A 661 25.44 11.88 27.02
C ARG A 661 25.99 10.68 27.76
N MET A 662 25.84 9.46 27.19
CA MET A 662 26.37 8.24 27.78
C MET A 662 27.89 8.31 27.96
N GLN A 663 28.61 8.76 26.92
CA GLN A 663 30.08 8.90 26.98
C GLN A 663 30.57 9.93 28.02
N ARG A 664 29.76 10.98 28.29
CA ARG A 664 30.09 12.04 29.24
C ARG A 664 29.72 11.70 30.68
N ASP A 665 28.51 11.15 30.87
CA ASP A 665 27.85 11.10 32.18
C ASP A 665 27.98 9.73 32.85
N ILE A 666 28.47 8.68 32.15
CA ILE A 666 28.58 7.30 32.67
C ILE A 666 30.05 6.87 32.78
N THR A 667 30.42 6.34 33.93
CA THR A 667 31.71 5.67 34.10
C THR A 667 31.66 4.29 33.43
N MET A 668 32.60 4.02 32.53
CA MET A 668 32.64 2.81 31.71
C MET A 668 34.06 2.36 31.41
N SER A 669 34.22 1.10 31.03
CA SER A 669 35.50 0.52 30.57
C SER A 669 35.96 1.13 29.24
N GLN A 670 37.27 0.97 28.96
CA GLN A 670 37.82 1.40 27.67
C GLN A 670 37.22 0.63 26.49
N HIS A 671 36.81 -0.62 26.71
CA HIS A 671 36.11 -1.42 25.70
C HIS A 671 34.73 -0.82 25.36
N SER A 672 33.91 -0.52 26.36
CA SER A 672 32.58 0.10 26.17
C SER A 672 32.69 1.47 25.51
N LYS A 673 33.74 2.27 25.85
CA LYS A 673 34.02 3.53 25.15
C LYS A 673 34.26 3.34 23.68
N SER A 674 35.06 2.31 23.31
CA SER A 674 35.33 1.97 21.91
C SER A 674 34.04 1.54 21.17
N VAL A 675 33.23 0.68 21.77
CA VAL A 675 31.97 0.22 21.20
C VAL A 675 31.02 1.39 20.97
N LEU A 676 30.88 2.31 21.92
CA LEU A 676 30.02 3.50 21.75
C LEU A 676 30.59 4.49 20.72
N ALA A 677 31.92 4.60 20.56
CA ALA A 677 32.55 5.40 19.51
C ALA A 677 32.26 4.82 18.12
N ASP A 678 32.32 3.50 17.99
CA ASP A 678 31.96 2.80 16.76
C ASP A 678 30.46 2.97 16.45
N ALA A 679 29.59 2.80 17.46
CA ALA A 679 28.15 3.06 17.33
C ALA A 679 27.89 4.52 16.90
N PHE A 680 28.59 5.51 17.49
CA PHE A 680 28.49 6.90 17.10
C PHE A 680 28.90 7.14 15.64
N THR A 681 29.95 6.45 15.20
CA THR A 681 30.38 6.47 13.81
C THR A 681 29.28 5.96 12.88
N PHE A 682 28.62 4.85 13.19
CA PHE A 682 27.52 4.30 12.39
C PHE A 682 26.24 5.15 12.44
N VAL A 683 25.94 5.77 13.57
CA VAL A 683 24.83 6.74 13.69
C VAL A 683 25.10 7.97 12.82
N ASN A 684 26.35 8.46 12.78
CA ASN A 684 26.75 9.54 11.88
C ASN A 684 26.54 9.19 10.41
N LYS A 685 26.74 7.93 10.06
CA LYS A 685 26.55 7.37 8.72
C LYS A 685 25.08 7.13 8.37
N GLY A 686 24.17 7.36 9.31
CA GLY A 686 22.74 7.16 9.13
C GLY A 686 22.29 5.69 9.13
N ASN A 687 23.07 4.78 9.75
CA ASN A 687 22.68 3.37 9.83
C ASN A 687 21.39 3.22 10.65
N PRO A 688 20.28 2.78 10.04
CA PRO A 688 18.96 2.78 10.69
C PRO A 688 18.86 1.77 11.83
N ASP A 689 19.61 0.68 11.76
CA ASP A 689 19.54 -0.41 12.74
C ASP A 689 20.30 -0.03 14.00
N ILE A 690 21.48 0.59 13.85
CA ILE A 690 22.23 1.15 15.00
C ILE A 690 21.47 2.30 15.64
N ILE A 691 20.88 3.21 14.84
CA ILE A 691 20.04 4.32 15.36
C ILE A 691 18.88 3.76 16.18
N ARG A 692 18.15 2.77 15.67
CA ARG A 692 17.03 2.13 16.37
C ARG A 692 17.48 1.49 17.68
N LYS A 693 18.61 0.78 17.65
CA LYS A 693 19.12 0.10 18.84
C LYS A 693 19.59 1.06 19.92
N VAL A 694 20.28 2.14 19.56
CA VAL A 694 20.68 3.20 20.50
C VAL A 694 19.47 3.85 21.16
N LEU A 695 18.40 4.11 20.39
CA LEU A 695 17.16 4.68 20.93
C LEU A 695 16.45 3.69 21.88
N ALA A 696 16.41 2.40 21.53
CA ALA A 696 15.82 1.37 22.38
C ALA A 696 16.63 1.15 23.65
N PHE A 697 17.97 1.18 23.56
CA PHE A 697 18.87 1.04 24.67
C PHE A 697 18.71 2.20 25.69
N ASP A 698 18.53 3.44 25.26
CA ASP A 698 18.24 4.57 26.13
C ASP A 698 16.92 4.39 26.89
N VAL A 699 15.88 3.85 26.23
CA VAL A 699 14.61 3.54 26.88
C VAL A 699 14.78 2.46 27.94
N SER A 700 15.51 1.39 27.65
CA SER A 700 15.80 0.30 28.61
C SER A 700 16.60 0.80 29.82
N LEU A 701 17.55 1.69 29.60
CA LEU A 701 18.31 2.34 30.67
C LEU A 701 17.44 3.17 31.59
N ARG A 702 16.48 3.94 31.04
CA ARG A 702 15.55 4.76 31.81
C ARG A 702 14.54 3.92 32.61
N GLN A 703 14.11 2.78 32.07
CA GLN A 703 13.14 1.88 32.72
C GLN A 703 13.76 1.10 33.88
N SER A 704 15.06 0.79 33.82
CA SER A 704 15.75 0.04 34.86
C SER A 704 16.14 0.90 36.09
N GLN A 705 15.95 2.20 36.01
CA GLN A 705 16.47 3.11 37.04
C GLN A 705 15.60 4.34 37.29
N GLY A 706 14.52 4.38 37.80
CA GLY A 706 13.69 5.55 38.19
C GLY A 706 14.34 6.97 38.15
N ASP A 707 15.70 7.05 38.14
CA ASP A 707 16.52 8.24 37.89
C ASP A 707 17.69 7.90 36.96
N LEU A 708 18.01 8.79 36.01
CA LEU A 708 18.75 8.51 34.75
C LEU A 708 20.12 7.81 34.88
N PHE A 709 20.78 7.78 36.03
CA PHE A 709 22.11 7.15 36.23
C PHE A 709 22.50 6.91 37.70
N GLY A 710 21.56 7.01 38.64
CA GLY A 710 21.81 6.80 40.07
C GLY A 710 21.80 5.34 40.47
N GLY A 711 22.95 4.73 40.71
CA GLY A 711 23.07 3.40 41.31
C GLY A 711 23.59 2.28 40.43
N MET A 712 23.78 2.47 39.11
CA MET A 712 24.38 1.48 38.22
C MET A 712 25.92 1.45 38.39
N THR A 713 26.46 0.27 38.60
CA THR A 713 27.92 0.12 38.67
C THR A 713 28.52 0.14 37.26
N GLN A 714 29.82 0.47 37.17
CA GLN A 714 30.59 0.39 35.91
C GLN A 714 30.41 -1.01 35.24
N GLN A 715 30.45 -2.06 36.03
CA GLN A 715 30.31 -3.44 35.55
C GLN A 715 28.91 -3.72 34.96
N ASP A 716 27.86 -3.21 35.59
CA ASP A 716 26.48 -3.39 35.08
C ASP A 716 26.31 -2.71 33.71
N PHE A 717 26.83 -1.48 33.57
CA PHE A 717 26.75 -0.75 32.31
C PHE A 717 27.58 -1.41 31.21
N ASP A 718 28.81 -1.86 31.50
CA ASP A 718 29.66 -2.58 30.59
C ASP A 718 28.99 -3.89 30.11
N ASN A 719 28.36 -4.64 31.01
CA ASN A 719 27.60 -5.85 30.67
C ASN A 719 26.40 -5.54 29.76
N MET A 720 25.69 -4.44 30.00
CA MET A 720 24.58 -4.03 29.16
C MET A 720 25.05 -3.60 27.76
N ILE A 721 26.15 -2.86 27.67
CA ILE A 721 26.72 -2.47 26.36
C ILE A 721 27.15 -3.69 25.57
N GLU A 722 27.82 -4.65 26.22
CA GLU A 722 28.25 -5.89 25.54
C GLU A 722 27.06 -6.68 25.03
N ARG A 723 26.02 -6.82 25.84
CA ARG A 723 24.82 -7.56 25.44
C ARG A 723 23.98 -6.87 24.35
N GLU A 724 23.81 -5.54 24.45
CA GLU A 724 22.80 -4.82 23.65
C GLU A 724 23.40 -4.06 22.44
N VAL A 725 24.65 -3.64 22.50
CA VAL A 725 25.27 -2.78 21.47
C VAL A 725 26.45 -3.44 20.78
N SER A 726 27.33 -4.13 21.51
CA SER A 726 28.58 -4.65 20.98
C SER A 726 28.38 -5.65 19.83
N LEU A 727 27.46 -6.59 19.97
CA LEU A 727 27.16 -7.59 18.94
C LEU A 727 26.73 -6.94 17.63
N ILE A 728 25.87 -5.92 17.70
CA ILE A 728 25.35 -5.21 16.53
C ILE A 728 26.44 -4.41 15.84
N VAL A 729 27.27 -3.70 16.62
CA VAL A 729 28.40 -2.94 16.09
C VAL A 729 29.36 -3.86 15.37
N ARG A 730 29.73 -5.01 15.97
CA ARG A 730 30.59 -6.02 15.33
C ARG A 730 29.97 -6.56 14.03
N ASN A 731 28.69 -6.89 14.05
CA ASN A 731 28.00 -7.42 12.88
C ASN A 731 27.94 -6.39 11.73
N VAL A 732 27.74 -5.11 12.04
CA VAL A 732 27.78 -4.03 11.05
C VAL A 732 29.21 -3.81 10.53
N GLN A 733 30.21 -3.87 11.38
CA GLN A 733 31.62 -3.77 10.97
C GLN A 733 32.04 -4.92 10.03
N THR A 734 31.68 -6.16 10.35
CA THR A 734 32.04 -7.35 9.55
C THR A 734 31.22 -7.50 8.28
N LYS A 735 30.10 -6.78 8.14
CA LYS A 735 29.27 -6.76 6.93
C LYS A 735 30.05 -6.30 5.69
N TYR A 736 30.99 -5.38 5.86
CA TYR A 736 31.75 -4.74 4.81
C TYR A 736 33.19 -5.25 4.75
N GLY A 737 33.40 -6.57 4.81
CA GLY A 737 34.67 -7.18 4.57
C GLY A 737 35.26 -6.80 3.20
N LYS A 738 36.54 -7.10 2.98
CA LYS A 738 37.22 -6.77 1.72
C LYS A 738 36.49 -7.36 0.53
N ALA A 739 36.16 -6.51 -0.43
CA ALA A 739 35.51 -6.91 -1.67
C ALA A 739 36.52 -7.53 -2.63
N GLU A 740 36.14 -8.63 -3.27
CA GLU A 740 36.98 -9.37 -4.23
C GLU A 740 36.21 -9.60 -5.52
N VAL A 741 36.92 -9.57 -6.65
CA VAL A 741 36.35 -9.92 -7.95
C VAL A 741 36.01 -11.40 -8.00
N TYR A 742 34.78 -11.71 -8.39
CA TYR A 742 34.29 -13.07 -8.57
C TYR A 742 34.24 -13.47 -10.04
N ILE A 743 33.75 -12.55 -10.91
CA ILE A 743 33.75 -12.75 -12.37
C ILE A 743 34.36 -11.52 -13.02
N GLY A 744 35.22 -11.74 -14.02
CA GLY A 744 35.79 -10.70 -14.86
C GLY A 744 35.59 -11.04 -16.34
N LEU A 745 35.03 -10.12 -17.10
CA LEU A 745 34.81 -10.23 -18.53
C LEU A 745 35.54 -9.09 -19.23
N PHE A 746 36.30 -9.40 -20.28
CA PHE A 746 37.18 -8.47 -21.01
C PHE A 746 36.97 -8.56 -22.51
N LYS A 747 37.39 -7.52 -23.22
CA LYS A 747 37.54 -7.54 -24.66
C LYS A 747 38.93 -8.02 -25.02
#